data_35bb2f269e43531535e2dd4340624ad3
#
_entry.id   35bb2f269e43531535e2dd4340624ad3
#
_cell.length_a   1.000
_cell.length_b   1.000
_cell.length_c   1.000
_cell.angle_alpha   90.00
_cell.angle_beta   90.00
_cell.angle_gamma   90.00
#
_symmetry.space_group_name_H-M   'P 1'
#
loop_
_entity.id
_entity.type
_entity.pdbx_description
1 polymer ?
#
loop_
_entity_poly.entity_id
_entity_poly.type
_entity_poly.pdbx_seq_one_letter_code
_entity_poly.pdbx_strand_id
1 'polypeptide(L)'
;MRKSLLLLHSYIRRVCTYLSIGLLTVLTNLSASADQPTIGLVLSGGGARGAAHIGVLKYLEANNIPVDIITGTSFGAIVGGLYASGMSAAEIEEAMLGMDWERALTDDVSRADRGLQRKRREDIFSIPGSPGVREGELVLPSGAIQGQNVILALQALTAHVASVRDFDQLPIRFRALATDIVNGEAVILKEGELALALRASMGVPAVFSPIEIDARLLVDGGVTNNLPIDVAKGMGADVVIAVDITSPMLPRDEVSNLLAITDQLTRLLVVNNTSAQRLRLRGDDVLIIPELSSVSAVDFNNPGPAIELGLKAAKYNAEALARLASDEPVERIPAPDLELERLAEVRIDNRSRLDDTVIIEHMTSRVGDLANLDVIADDMNRIHGIGQFELVSYELDRSEEGEILTVTAQEKRWGPNYLHFGLSLDSEFRHDSRFSFLVGYSKQALNATGAEWLSWASFGDEPQLMTSLHWPSQRFRSVFGYAEAGYKDEALYDYSNNTRSSVYALRNMSARVGLGYSYNENWHVTLGLTRLSGRAHAVSGAETISNTEMEEGGIDFRFVFDTRDDIDFPSRGTVVDASWNHYLGTLGSESAFRQWRLHAGKYFDYQQHNLGLNLHVGGTDGIPTLNTEFKIGGYGMLSGLSTHERRGRYMGVLSAVYYQRFEPLPILDGLIGVTLEYGGAWEERDDISDDQSTVSGGAFVGADTPIGTLQLGFGVAEGGQRNYYTRIGRVF
;
A
#
# COMPACT_ATOMS: atom_id res chain seq x y z
N MET A 1 81.48 -30.38 -58.38
CA MET A 1 80.06 -30.00 -58.68
C MET A 1 79.02 -31.07 -58.30
N ARG A 2 79.23 -32.38 -58.38
CA ARG A 2 78.16 -33.40 -58.10
C ARG A 2 77.82 -33.55 -56.57
N LYS A 3 78.78 -33.32 -55.67
CA LYS A 3 78.52 -33.42 -54.15
C LYS A 3 77.69 -32.22 -53.60
N SER A 4 77.87 -31.03 -54.15
CA SER A 4 77.12 -29.83 -53.72
C SER A 4 75.62 -29.82 -54.15
N LEU A 5 75.31 -30.46 -55.25
CA LEU A 5 73.87 -30.55 -55.71
C LEU A 5 73.04 -31.57 -54.87
N LEU A 6 73.68 -32.65 -54.40
CA LEU A 6 73.03 -33.62 -53.51
C LEU A 6 72.75 -33.09 -52.12
N LEU A 7 73.59 -32.23 -51.57
CA LEU A 7 73.37 -31.57 -50.30
C LEU A 7 72.27 -30.52 -50.41
N LEU A 8 72.18 -29.74 -51.51
CA LEU A 8 71.16 -28.77 -51.75
C LEU A 8 69.78 -29.45 -51.93
N HIS A 9 69.74 -30.59 -52.62
CA HIS A 9 68.47 -31.33 -52.80
C HIS A 9 67.99 -31.95 -51.50
N SER A 10 68.85 -32.39 -50.59
CA SER A 10 68.46 -32.89 -49.27
C SER A 10 67.99 -31.78 -48.33
N TYR A 11 68.58 -30.58 -48.47
CA TYR A 11 68.15 -29.41 -47.68
C TYR A 11 66.78 -28.89 -48.11
N ILE A 12 66.57 -28.75 -49.42
CA ILE A 12 65.26 -28.34 -49.96
C ILE A 12 64.17 -29.35 -49.59
N ARG A 13 64.45 -30.64 -49.66
CA ARG A 13 63.48 -31.67 -49.26
C ARG A 13 63.10 -31.61 -47.77
N ARG A 14 64.08 -31.32 -46.87
CA ARG A 14 63.84 -31.14 -45.44
C ARG A 14 63.04 -29.85 -45.16
N VAL A 15 63.37 -28.75 -45.86
CA VAL A 15 62.62 -27.48 -45.71
C VAL A 15 61.21 -27.62 -46.21
N CYS A 16 60.99 -28.30 -47.36
CA CYS A 16 59.63 -28.56 -47.84
C CYS A 16 58.83 -29.49 -46.90
N THR A 17 59.47 -30.49 -46.29
CA THR A 17 58.84 -31.40 -45.32
C THR A 17 58.45 -30.66 -44.02
N TYR A 18 59.33 -29.80 -43.51
CA TYR A 18 59.03 -28.99 -42.34
C TYR A 18 57.97 -27.89 -42.60
N LEU A 19 57.98 -27.30 -43.82
CA LEU A 19 56.94 -26.38 -44.25
C LEU A 19 55.59 -27.10 -44.44
N SER A 20 55.57 -28.31 -44.96
CA SER A 20 54.36 -29.10 -45.11
C SER A 20 53.77 -29.57 -43.78
N ILE A 21 54.64 -29.96 -42.83
CA ILE A 21 54.23 -30.32 -41.46
C ILE A 21 53.77 -29.09 -40.70
N GLY A 22 54.46 -27.94 -40.82
CA GLY A 22 54.03 -26.66 -40.21
C GLY A 22 52.71 -26.16 -40.80
N LEU A 23 52.45 -26.32 -42.09
CA LEU A 23 51.18 -25.96 -42.72
C LEU A 23 50.03 -26.92 -42.33
N LEU A 24 50.34 -28.21 -42.13
CA LEU A 24 49.34 -29.18 -41.65
C LEU A 24 48.97 -28.96 -40.18
N THR A 25 49.95 -28.58 -39.33
CA THR A 25 49.68 -28.22 -37.91
C THR A 25 48.98 -26.88 -37.78
N VAL A 26 49.15 -25.91 -38.66
CA VAL A 26 48.36 -24.68 -38.71
C VAL A 26 46.95 -24.93 -39.22
N LEU A 27 46.77 -25.84 -40.18
CA LEU A 27 45.46 -26.21 -40.71
C LEU A 27 44.65 -27.11 -39.75
N THR A 28 45.29 -27.87 -38.87
CA THR A 28 44.58 -28.65 -37.82
C THR A 28 44.19 -27.84 -36.59
N ASN A 29 44.79 -26.65 -36.39
CA ASN A 29 44.40 -25.71 -35.34
C ASN A 29 43.36 -24.68 -35.81
N LEU A 30 42.96 -24.72 -37.11
CA LEU A 30 41.72 -24.10 -37.58
C LEU A 30 40.55 -25.12 -37.51
N SER A 31 40.43 -25.84 -36.42
CA SER A 31 39.11 -26.30 -35.98
C SER A 31 38.35 -25.03 -35.75
N ALA A 32 37.43 -24.67 -36.66
CA ALA A 32 36.42 -23.73 -36.38
C ALA A 32 35.74 -24.23 -35.11
N SER A 33 35.98 -23.57 -33.98
CA SER A 33 35.03 -23.58 -32.88
C SER A 33 33.78 -23.18 -33.58
N ALA A 34 32.85 -24.09 -33.81
CA ALA A 34 31.53 -23.72 -34.23
C ALA A 34 31.05 -22.80 -33.12
N ASP A 35 31.01 -21.48 -33.37
CA ASP A 35 30.46 -20.54 -32.45
C ASP A 35 29.13 -21.11 -32.01
N GLN A 36 28.97 -21.40 -30.73
CA GLN A 36 27.68 -21.85 -30.22
C GLN A 36 26.66 -20.74 -30.55
N PRO A 37 25.46 -21.10 -31.01
CA PRO A 37 24.48 -20.09 -31.38
C PRO A 37 24.13 -19.22 -30.16
N THR A 38 24.07 -17.92 -30.34
CA THR A 38 23.60 -16.98 -29.30
C THR A 38 22.12 -17.25 -29.01
N ILE A 39 21.83 -17.66 -27.78
CA ILE A 39 20.48 -18.06 -27.36
C ILE A 39 19.77 -16.88 -26.69
N GLY A 40 18.65 -16.47 -27.29
CA GLY A 40 17.73 -15.47 -26.75
C GLY A 40 16.56 -16.12 -26.02
N LEU A 41 16.38 -15.81 -24.73
CA LEU A 41 15.20 -16.19 -23.95
C LEU A 41 14.18 -15.05 -23.98
N VAL A 42 12.96 -15.36 -24.43
CA VAL A 42 11.85 -14.39 -24.55
C VAL A 42 10.73 -14.79 -23.62
N LEU A 43 10.40 -13.92 -22.66
CA LEU A 43 9.41 -14.18 -21.62
C LEU A 43 8.21 -13.25 -21.78
N SER A 44 7.04 -13.81 -22.06
CA SER A 44 5.82 -13.01 -22.22
C SER A 44 5.23 -12.53 -20.91
N GLY A 45 4.41 -11.49 -20.98
CA GLY A 45 3.55 -11.06 -19.87
C GLY A 45 2.34 -11.99 -19.68
N GLY A 46 1.76 -11.97 -18.47
CA GLY A 46 0.59 -12.77 -18.13
C GLY A 46 0.18 -12.74 -16.67
N GLY A 47 0.60 -11.71 -15.89
CA GLY A 47 0.31 -11.57 -14.47
C GLY A 47 0.91 -12.72 -13.65
N ALA A 48 0.19 -13.21 -12.63
CA ALA A 48 0.64 -14.28 -11.74
C ALA A 48 1.03 -15.59 -12.45
N ARG A 49 0.50 -15.84 -13.67
CA ARG A 49 0.94 -16.94 -14.53
C ARG A 49 2.43 -16.89 -14.87
N GLY A 50 3.05 -15.71 -14.73
CA GLY A 50 4.48 -15.50 -14.96
C GLY A 50 5.40 -16.34 -14.10
N ALA A 51 4.92 -16.84 -12.96
CA ALA A 51 5.66 -17.80 -12.16
C ALA A 51 6.03 -19.09 -12.95
N ALA A 52 5.30 -19.41 -14.04
CA ALA A 52 5.67 -20.52 -14.92
C ALA A 52 7.04 -20.34 -15.60
N HIS A 53 7.49 -19.10 -15.81
CA HIS A 53 8.82 -18.83 -16.34
C HIS A 53 9.92 -19.40 -15.44
N ILE A 54 9.72 -19.36 -14.12
CA ILE A 54 10.67 -19.93 -13.13
C ILE A 54 10.84 -21.44 -13.36
N GLY A 55 9.72 -22.15 -13.61
CA GLY A 55 9.76 -23.59 -13.92
C GLY A 55 10.53 -23.90 -15.20
N VAL A 56 10.43 -23.03 -16.22
CA VAL A 56 11.21 -23.15 -17.45
C VAL A 56 12.68 -22.89 -17.16
N LEU A 57 13.04 -21.82 -16.41
CA LEU A 57 14.40 -21.52 -16.02
C LEU A 57 15.06 -22.68 -15.26
N LYS A 58 14.37 -23.29 -14.30
CA LYS A 58 14.85 -24.50 -13.58
C LYS A 58 15.18 -25.64 -14.53
N TYR A 59 14.41 -25.81 -15.61
CA TYR A 59 14.70 -26.81 -16.62
C TYR A 59 15.93 -26.46 -17.44
N LEU A 60 16.07 -25.21 -17.87
CA LEU A 60 17.23 -24.74 -18.65
C LEU A 60 18.53 -24.91 -17.87
N GLU A 61 18.55 -24.49 -16.58
CA GLU A 61 19.70 -24.67 -15.69
C GLU A 61 20.07 -26.15 -15.50
N ALA A 62 19.07 -26.99 -15.21
CA ALA A 62 19.30 -28.42 -14.96
C ALA A 62 19.80 -29.20 -16.20
N ASN A 63 19.64 -28.66 -17.41
CA ASN A 63 20.04 -29.29 -18.67
C ASN A 63 21.16 -28.55 -19.41
N ASN A 64 21.90 -27.67 -18.71
CA ASN A 64 23.02 -26.88 -19.26
C ASN A 64 22.68 -26.14 -20.54
N ILE A 65 21.49 -25.50 -20.62
CA ILE A 65 21.09 -24.71 -21.77
C ILE A 65 21.48 -23.25 -21.50
N PRO A 66 22.46 -22.69 -22.24
CA PRO A 66 22.92 -21.33 -22.04
C PRO A 66 21.86 -20.30 -22.45
N VAL A 67 21.90 -19.13 -21.82
CA VAL A 67 21.06 -17.98 -22.17
C VAL A 67 21.96 -16.75 -22.23
N ASP A 68 22.05 -16.13 -23.42
CA ASP A 68 22.94 -15.00 -23.69
C ASP A 68 22.21 -13.66 -23.70
N ILE A 69 20.92 -13.69 -24.00
CA ILE A 69 20.06 -12.53 -24.15
C ILE A 69 18.71 -12.84 -23.50
N ILE A 70 18.16 -11.89 -22.75
CA ILE A 70 16.80 -12.00 -22.21
C ILE A 70 15.97 -10.79 -22.65
N THR A 71 14.78 -11.04 -23.16
CA THR A 71 13.78 -9.99 -23.36
C THR A 71 12.49 -10.39 -22.68
N GLY A 72 11.88 -9.46 -21.96
CA GLY A 72 10.69 -9.76 -21.18
C GLY A 72 9.67 -8.64 -21.17
N THR A 73 8.41 -9.02 -20.97
CA THR A 73 7.28 -8.09 -20.84
C THR A 73 6.54 -8.40 -19.54
N SER A 74 6.15 -7.35 -18.78
CA SER A 74 5.32 -7.49 -17.58
C SER A 74 5.99 -8.43 -16.55
N PHE A 75 5.28 -9.44 -16.05
CA PHE A 75 5.88 -10.41 -15.13
C PHE A 75 7.03 -11.22 -15.76
N GLY A 76 7.01 -11.40 -17.09
CA GLY A 76 8.16 -11.97 -17.80
C GLY A 76 9.39 -11.08 -17.78
N ALA A 77 9.21 -9.75 -17.71
CA ALA A 77 10.32 -8.82 -17.48
C ALA A 77 10.86 -8.92 -16.05
N ILE A 78 9.99 -9.10 -15.04
CA ILE A 78 10.41 -9.30 -13.64
C ILE A 78 11.27 -10.55 -13.52
N VAL A 79 10.76 -11.71 -13.92
CA VAL A 79 11.51 -12.98 -13.84
C VAL A 79 12.77 -12.93 -14.70
N GLY A 80 12.67 -12.38 -15.92
CA GLY A 80 13.80 -12.23 -16.83
C GLY A 80 14.87 -11.27 -16.32
N GLY A 81 14.47 -10.14 -15.74
CA GLY A 81 15.38 -9.14 -15.17
C GLY A 81 16.13 -9.65 -13.93
N LEU A 82 15.42 -10.36 -13.03
CA LEU A 82 16.04 -11.00 -11.88
C LEU A 82 17.02 -12.11 -12.31
N TYR A 83 16.65 -12.89 -13.31
CA TYR A 83 17.56 -13.90 -13.85
C TYR A 83 18.77 -13.27 -14.55
N ALA A 84 18.55 -12.19 -15.31
CA ALA A 84 19.61 -11.43 -15.98
C ALA A 84 20.56 -10.75 -15.00
N SER A 85 20.09 -10.39 -13.80
CA SER A 85 20.92 -9.81 -12.72
C SER A 85 21.81 -10.83 -12.00
N GLY A 86 21.71 -12.13 -12.35
CA GLY A 86 22.53 -13.21 -11.81
C GLY A 86 21.82 -14.12 -10.79
N MET A 87 20.58 -13.83 -10.40
CA MET A 87 19.80 -14.72 -9.53
C MET A 87 19.52 -16.05 -10.23
N SER A 88 19.62 -17.17 -9.50
CA SER A 88 19.23 -18.48 -9.99
C SER A 88 17.71 -18.63 -10.03
N ALA A 89 17.24 -19.60 -10.80
CA ALA A 89 15.82 -19.95 -10.80
C ALA A 89 15.29 -20.33 -9.41
N ALA A 90 16.16 -20.93 -8.55
CA ALA A 90 15.83 -21.28 -7.18
C ALA A 90 15.70 -20.04 -6.28
N GLU A 91 16.62 -19.08 -6.39
CA GLU A 91 16.56 -17.82 -5.64
C GLU A 91 15.36 -16.97 -6.05
N ILE A 92 15.01 -16.94 -7.35
CA ILE A 92 13.81 -16.26 -7.85
C ILE A 92 12.54 -16.95 -7.29
N GLU A 93 12.51 -18.29 -7.26
CA GLU A 93 11.40 -19.03 -6.67
C GLU A 93 11.24 -18.70 -5.20
N GLU A 94 12.31 -18.71 -4.42
CA GLU A 94 12.30 -18.36 -2.99
C GLU A 94 11.81 -16.93 -2.78
N ALA A 95 12.30 -15.98 -3.57
CA ALA A 95 11.85 -14.58 -3.51
C ALA A 95 10.36 -14.44 -3.83
N MET A 96 9.86 -15.13 -4.86
CA MET A 96 8.45 -15.07 -5.25
C MET A 96 7.51 -15.76 -4.25
N LEU A 97 7.96 -16.85 -3.62
CA LEU A 97 7.22 -17.55 -2.56
C LEU A 97 7.25 -16.79 -1.23
N GLY A 98 8.33 -16.10 -0.95
CA GLY A 98 8.52 -15.30 0.29
C GLY A 98 7.90 -13.91 0.25
N MET A 99 7.50 -13.41 -0.93
CA MET A 99 6.94 -12.08 -1.08
C MET A 99 5.50 -12.01 -0.55
N ASP A 100 5.22 -10.99 0.25
CA ASP A 100 3.86 -10.59 0.62
C ASP A 100 3.20 -9.85 -0.56
N TRP A 101 2.59 -10.61 -1.46
CA TRP A 101 1.95 -10.07 -2.66
C TRP A 101 0.73 -9.22 -2.36
N GLU A 102 0.01 -9.51 -1.29
CA GLU A 102 -1.15 -8.72 -0.88
C GLU A 102 -0.69 -7.29 -0.54
N ARG A 103 0.35 -7.16 0.25
CA ARG A 103 0.95 -5.85 0.56
C ARG A 103 1.62 -5.23 -0.66
N ALA A 104 2.39 -5.99 -1.44
CA ALA A 104 3.13 -5.48 -2.59
C ALA A 104 2.22 -4.89 -3.68
N LEU A 105 1.02 -5.46 -3.87
CA LEU A 105 0.04 -5.01 -4.85
C LEU A 105 -0.95 -3.97 -4.29
N THR A 106 -0.62 -3.33 -3.18
CA THR A 106 -1.36 -2.20 -2.62
C THR A 106 -0.42 -1.01 -2.41
N ASP A 107 -0.97 0.18 -2.21
CA ASP A 107 -0.21 1.37 -1.79
C ASP A 107 -0.39 1.61 -0.28
N ASP A 108 -0.83 0.58 0.43
CA ASP A 108 -1.14 0.72 1.83
C ASP A 108 0.13 0.85 2.66
N VAL A 109 0.18 1.95 3.40
CA VAL A 109 1.22 2.22 4.40
C VAL A 109 0.61 1.93 5.75
N SER A 110 1.34 1.25 6.61
CA SER A 110 0.91 0.99 7.98
C SER A 110 0.38 2.28 8.62
N ARG A 111 -0.77 2.22 9.29
CA ARG A 111 -1.32 3.40 9.98
C ARG A 111 -0.30 4.03 10.93
N ALA A 112 0.58 3.25 11.55
CA ALA A 112 1.65 3.75 12.40
C ALA A 112 2.61 4.71 11.67
N ASP A 113 2.81 4.51 10.36
CA ASP A 113 3.70 5.33 9.50
C ASP A 113 2.97 6.47 8.78
N ARG A 114 1.63 6.59 8.97
CA ARG A 114 0.85 7.66 8.35
C ARG A 114 0.99 8.95 9.13
N GLY A 115 1.19 10.06 8.42
CA GLY A 115 1.26 11.39 9.02
C GLY A 115 -0.04 11.80 9.74
N LEU A 116 0.08 12.64 10.77
CA LEU A 116 -1.01 13.06 11.64
C LEU A 116 -2.27 13.54 10.88
N GLN A 117 -2.10 14.38 9.85
CA GLN A 117 -3.25 14.90 9.10
C GLN A 117 -3.92 13.82 8.25
N ARG A 118 -3.14 12.87 7.74
CA ARG A 118 -3.69 11.70 7.03
C ARG A 118 -4.51 10.82 7.97
N LYS A 119 -3.99 10.49 9.16
CA LYS A 119 -4.73 9.74 10.20
C LYS A 119 -6.04 10.45 10.53
N ARG A 120 -6.00 11.76 10.75
CA ARG A 120 -7.18 12.56 11.05
C ARG A 120 -8.24 12.53 9.92
N ARG A 121 -7.84 12.63 8.66
CA ARG A 121 -8.79 12.50 7.53
C ARG A 121 -9.40 11.10 7.47
N GLU A 122 -8.60 10.08 7.62
CA GLU A 122 -9.05 8.69 7.65
C GLU A 122 -9.94 8.41 8.86
N ASP A 123 -9.76 9.10 9.98
CA ASP A 123 -10.64 8.99 11.14
C ASP A 123 -12.03 9.60 10.87
N ILE A 124 -12.11 10.65 10.03
CA ILE A 124 -13.36 11.33 9.68
C ILE A 124 -14.08 10.64 8.50
N PHE A 125 -13.36 10.25 7.44
CA PHE A 125 -13.94 9.77 6.20
C PHE A 125 -13.76 8.26 6.05
N SER A 126 -14.88 7.52 5.94
CA SER A 126 -14.87 6.06 5.85
C SER A 126 -14.68 5.51 4.44
N ILE A 127 -14.91 6.33 3.40
CA ILE A 127 -14.77 5.90 2.01
C ILE A 127 -13.33 6.18 1.56
N PRO A 128 -12.56 5.15 1.20
CA PRO A 128 -11.19 5.31 0.76
C PRO A 128 -11.12 5.99 -0.62
N GLY A 129 -9.97 6.58 -0.90
CA GLY A 129 -9.73 7.31 -2.12
C GLY A 129 -10.21 8.77 -2.02
N SER A 130 -9.44 9.66 -2.61
CA SER A 130 -9.71 11.10 -2.57
C SER A 130 -9.47 11.66 -3.98
N PRO A 131 -10.53 11.78 -4.80
CA PRO A 131 -10.42 12.44 -6.09
C PRO A 131 -9.95 13.87 -5.92
N GLY A 132 -9.11 14.31 -6.85
CA GLY A 132 -8.64 15.69 -6.91
C GLY A 132 -9.69 16.64 -7.48
N VAL A 133 -9.48 17.94 -7.23
CA VAL A 133 -10.25 19.02 -7.84
C VAL A 133 -9.29 20.01 -8.48
N ARG A 134 -9.36 20.17 -9.79
CA ARG A 134 -8.55 21.14 -10.53
C ARG A 134 -9.45 21.96 -11.45
N GLU A 135 -9.40 23.29 -11.33
CA GLU A 135 -10.20 24.22 -12.15
C GLU A 135 -11.72 23.94 -12.14
N GLY A 136 -12.21 23.33 -11.06
CA GLY A 136 -13.62 22.98 -10.91
C GLY A 136 -14.00 21.59 -11.47
N GLU A 137 -13.05 20.86 -12.05
CA GLU A 137 -13.24 19.51 -12.55
C GLU A 137 -12.71 18.46 -11.57
N LEU A 138 -13.36 17.29 -11.54
CA LEU A 138 -12.87 16.13 -10.80
C LEU A 138 -11.75 15.45 -11.58
N VAL A 139 -10.62 15.26 -10.92
CA VAL A 139 -9.45 14.54 -11.46
C VAL A 139 -9.26 13.28 -10.66
N LEU A 140 -9.39 12.14 -11.32
CA LEU A 140 -9.17 10.84 -10.70
C LEU A 140 -7.69 10.44 -10.78
N PRO A 141 -7.19 9.60 -9.86
CA PRO A 141 -5.91 8.92 -10.03
C PRO A 141 -5.86 8.18 -11.37
N SER A 142 -4.67 8.11 -11.97
CA SER A 142 -4.47 7.46 -13.29
C SER A 142 -4.52 5.93 -13.23
N GLY A 143 -4.48 5.34 -12.02
CA GLY A 143 -4.60 3.92 -11.75
C GLY A 143 -5.20 3.69 -10.36
N ALA A 144 -5.72 2.50 -10.14
CA ALA A 144 -6.23 2.09 -8.83
C ALA A 144 -5.09 2.00 -7.80
N ILE A 145 -3.89 1.62 -8.25
CA ILE A 145 -2.67 1.43 -7.46
C ILE A 145 -1.57 2.30 -8.07
N GLN A 146 -0.84 3.05 -7.22
CA GLN A 146 0.30 3.85 -7.66
C GLN A 146 1.57 2.99 -7.79
N GLY A 147 1.65 1.92 -6.99
CA GLY A 147 2.71 0.92 -6.99
C GLY A 147 3.85 1.25 -6.03
N GLN A 148 3.55 1.92 -4.93
CA GLN A 148 4.54 2.27 -3.89
C GLN A 148 5.23 1.03 -3.32
N ASN A 149 4.48 0.03 -2.89
CA ASN A 149 5.06 -1.15 -2.26
C ASN A 149 5.75 -2.07 -3.28
N VAL A 150 5.23 -2.16 -4.50
CA VAL A 150 5.87 -2.99 -5.54
C VAL A 150 7.20 -2.42 -6.00
N ILE A 151 7.36 -1.09 -6.10
CA ILE A 151 8.66 -0.52 -6.47
C ILE A 151 9.70 -0.79 -5.39
N LEU A 152 9.35 -0.64 -4.10
CA LEU A 152 10.25 -0.94 -3.00
C LEU A 152 10.66 -2.42 -2.97
N ALA A 153 9.74 -3.34 -3.25
CA ALA A 153 10.03 -4.75 -3.36
C ALA A 153 11.00 -5.05 -4.54
N LEU A 154 10.76 -4.45 -5.70
CA LEU A 154 11.65 -4.60 -6.85
C LEU A 154 13.04 -3.99 -6.60
N GLN A 155 13.10 -2.84 -5.92
CA GLN A 155 14.36 -2.22 -5.52
C GLN A 155 15.16 -3.10 -4.56
N ALA A 156 14.50 -3.74 -3.59
CA ALA A 156 15.15 -4.69 -2.70
C ALA A 156 15.69 -5.92 -3.46
N LEU A 157 14.90 -6.48 -4.39
CA LEU A 157 15.29 -7.65 -5.18
C LEU A 157 16.41 -7.36 -6.18
N THR A 158 16.57 -6.13 -6.65
CA THR A 158 17.60 -5.74 -7.63
C THR A 158 18.75 -4.93 -7.04
N ALA A 159 18.76 -4.78 -5.71
CA ALA A 159 19.75 -3.95 -5.00
C ALA A 159 21.22 -4.35 -5.30
N HIS A 160 21.49 -5.64 -5.51
CA HIS A 160 22.83 -6.17 -5.84
C HIS A 160 23.36 -5.70 -7.20
N VAL A 161 22.49 -5.17 -8.08
CA VAL A 161 22.85 -4.57 -9.38
C VAL A 161 22.41 -3.10 -9.48
N ALA A 162 22.09 -2.44 -8.36
CA ALA A 162 21.61 -1.06 -8.36
C ALA A 162 22.54 -0.07 -9.06
N SER A 163 23.87 -0.31 -9.04
CA SER A 163 24.85 0.51 -9.74
C SER A 163 24.96 0.25 -11.24
N VAL A 164 24.34 -0.83 -11.76
CA VAL A 164 24.38 -1.18 -13.20
C VAL A 164 23.30 -0.39 -13.93
N ARG A 165 23.70 0.62 -14.71
CA ARG A 165 22.78 1.48 -15.46
C ARG A 165 22.53 1.04 -16.90
N ASP A 166 23.48 0.31 -17.51
CA ASP A 166 23.36 -0.26 -18.86
C ASP A 166 23.08 -1.76 -18.72
N PHE A 167 21.90 -2.20 -19.18
CA PHE A 167 21.47 -3.59 -19.04
C PHE A 167 22.23 -4.57 -19.94
N ASP A 168 23.11 -4.06 -20.82
CA ASP A 168 24.10 -4.91 -21.51
C ASP A 168 25.29 -5.27 -20.61
N GLN A 169 25.47 -4.61 -19.45
CA GLN A 169 26.49 -4.91 -18.45
C GLN A 169 25.99 -5.86 -17.33
N LEU A 170 24.71 -6.24 -17.34
CA LEU A 170 24.20 -7.29 -16.47
C LEU A 170 24.89 -8.64 -16.84
N PRO A 171 24.94 -9.61 -15.91
CA PRO A 171 25.41 -10.95 -16.19
C PRO A 171 24.87 -11.60 -17.47
N ILE A 172 23.60 -11.31 -17.81
CA ILE A 172 22.99 -11.64 -19.09
C ILE A 172 22.38 -10.35 -19.66
N ARG A 173 22.61 -10.05 -20.95
CA ARG A 173 22.08 -8.86 -21.61
C ARG A 173 20.54 -8.86 -21.58
N PHE A 174 19.95 -7.74 -21.14
CA PHE A 174 18.52 -7.67 -20.83
C PHE A 174 17.80 -6.50 -21.50
N ARG A 175 16.52 -6.72 -21.87
CA ARG A 175 15.58 -5.66 -22.28
C ARG A 175 14.21 -5.91 -21.63
N ALA A 176 13.66 -4.90 -20.98
CA ALA A 176 12.26 -4.87 -20.58
C ALA A 176 11.44 -4.08 -21.60
N LEU A 177 10.20 -4.52 -21.87
CA LEU A 177 9.29 -3.86 -22.79
C LEU A 177 8.24 -3.08 -22.02
N ALA A 178 8.01 -1.82 -22.43
CA ALA A 178 6.93 -0.98 -21.98
C ALA A 178 6.18 -0.37 -23.17
N THR A 179 5.06 0.27 -22.92
CA THR A 179 4.26 0.99 -23.93
C THR A 179 4.17 2.45 -23.55
N ASP A 180 4.52 3.37 -24.44
CA ASP A 180 4.19 4.80 -24.27
C ASP A 180 2.68 4.98 -24.54
N ILE A 181 1.91 5.26 -23.49
CA ILE A 181 0.45 5.35 -23.58
C ILE A 181 -0.02 6.58 -24.38
N VAL A 182 0.86 7.56 -24.59
CA VAL A 182 0.51 8.80 -25.31
C VAL A 182 0.50 8.59 -26.83
N ASN A 183 1.47 7.84 -27.35
CA ASN A 183 1.62 7.63 -28.81
C ASN A 183 1.37 6.16 -29.22
N GLY A 184 1.26 5.22 -28.28
CA GLY A 184 1.04 3.79 -28.55
C GLY A 184 2.27 3.05 -29.06
N GLU A 185 3.48 3.60 -28.88
CA GLU A 185 4.71 2.95 -29.33
C GLU A 185 5.27 1.99 -28.28
N ALA A 186 5.86 0.89 -28.74
CA ALA A 186 6.65 0.01 -27.87
C ALA A 186 7.97 0.71 -27.49
N VAL A 187 8.28 0.70 -26.21
CA VAL A 187 9.51 1.28 -25.64
C VAL A 187 10.38 0.15 -25.12
N ILE A 188 11.59 0.06 -25.65
CA ILE A 188 12.60 -0.91 -25.20
C ILE A 188 13.45 -0.25 -24.13
N LEU A 189 13.28 -0.70 -22.88
CA LEU A 189 14.04 -0.26 -21.73
C LEU A 189 15.34 -1.06 -21.66
N LYS A 190 16.46 -0.39 -21.84
CA LYS A 190 17.81 -0.97 -21.94
C LYS A 190 18.80 -0.39 -20.95
N GLU A 191 18.44 0.70 -20.31
CA GLU A 191 19.28 1.47 -19.40
C GLU A 191 18.44 2.15 -18.31
N GLY A 192 19.09 2.63 -17.26
CA GLY A 192 18.46 3.26 -16.09
C GLY A 192 18.44 2.34 -14.88
N GLU A 193 17.54 2.58 -13.95
CA GLU A 193 17.31 1.72 -12.79
C GLU A 193 16.52 0.47 -13.19
N LEU A 194 17.05 -0.72 -12.89
CA LEU A 194 16.40 -1.97 -13.27
C LEU A 194 15.01 -2.11 -12.63
N ALA A 195 14.87 -1.82 -11.33
CA ALA A 195 13.59 -1.88 -10.63
C ALA A 195 12.52 -0.99 -11.29
N LEU A 196 12.89 0.23 -11.68
CA LEU A 196 11.98 1.17 -12.34
C LEU A 196 11.57 0.68 -13.73
N ALA A 197 12.51 0.09 -14.48
CA ALA A 197 12.22 -0.52 -15.78
C ALA A 197 11.24 -1.71 -15.66
N LEU A 198 11.45 -2.58 -14.65
CA LEU A 198 10.55 -3.70 -14.34
C LEU A 198 9.16 -3.20 -13.92
N ARG A 199 9.10 -2.15 -13.06
CA ARG A 199 7.83 -1.53 -12.65
C ARG A 199 7.08 -0.88 -13.83
N ALA A 200 7.77 -0.23 -14.75
CA ALA A 200 7.16 0.34 -15.94
C ALA A 200 6.59 -0.76 -16.85
N SER A 201 7.35 -1.86 -17.05
CA SER A 201 6.94 -2.99 -17.88
C SER A 201 5.70 -3.73 -17.36
N MET A 202 5.45 -3.73 -16.02
CA MET A 202 4.30 -4.40 -15.40
C MET A 202 3.10 -3.50 -15.14
N GLY A 203 3.14 -2.27 -15.59
CA GLY A 203 2.13 -1.24 -15.32
C GLY A 203 0.82 -1.46 -16.08
N VAL A 204 0.03 -2.48 -15.75
CA VAL A 204 -1.26 -2.80 -16.41
C VAL A 204 -2.19 -1.60 -16.34
N PRO A 205 -2.68 -1.07 -17.49
CA PRO A 205 -3.57 0.08 -17.53
C PRO A 205 -4.83 -0.10 -16.65
N ALA A 206 -5.28 0.98 -16.03
CA ALA A 206 -6.36 1.05 -15.04
C ALA A 206 -6.04 0.39 -13.68
N VAL A 207 -5.16 -0.61 -13.61
CA VAL A 207 -4.70 -1.19 -12.35
C VAL A 207 -3.59 -0.33 -11.77
N PHE A 208 -2.51 -0.12 -12.51
CA PHE A 208 -1.38 0.68 -12.07
C PHE A 208 -1.33 2.06 -12.74
N SER A 209 -0.92 3.07 -11.98
CA SER A 209 -0.57 4.37 -12.55
C SER A 209 0.61 4.24 -13.51
N PRO A 210 0.58 4.97 -14.66
CA PRO A 210 1.71 5.05 -15.57
C PRO A 210 2.95 5.62 -14.87
N ILE A 211 4.13 5.09 -15.21
CA ILE A 211 5.43 5.59 -14.75
C ILE A 211 6.00 6.54 -15.80
N GLU A 212 6.54 7.67 -15.35
CA GLU A 212 7.23 8.60 -16.23
C GLU A 212 8.74 8.32 -16.25
N ILE A 213 9.26 7.90 -17.42
CA ILE A 213 10.70 7.72 -17.70
C ILE A 213 11.02 8.51 -18.95
N ASP A 214 12.04 9.37 -18.90
CA ASP A 214 12.49 10.21 -20.02
C ASP A 214 11.35 10.99 -20.71
N ALA A 215 10.48 11.62 -19.89
CA ALA A 215 9.30 12.37 -20.33
C ALA A 215 8.27 11.53 -21.14
N ARG A 216 8.30 10.20 -21.03
CA ARG A 216 7.31 9.27 -21.59
C ARG A 216 6.46 8.69 -20.48
N LEU A 217 5.16 8.59 -20.72
CA LEU A 217 4.23 7.94 -19.82
C LEU A 217 4.10 6.45 -20.16
N LEU A 218 4.75 5.60 -19.38
CA LEU A 218 4.88 4.18 -19.66
C LEU A 218 3.88 3.33 -18.91
N VAL A 219 3.30 2.39 -19.62
CA VAL A 219 2.41 1.32 -19.11
C VAL A 219 2.93 -0.03 -19.56
N ASP A 220 2.23 -1.12 -19.19
CA ASP A 220 2.59 -2.50 -19.49
C ASP A 220 2.93 -2.69 -20.98
N GLY A 221 4.08 -3.31 -21.21
CA GLY A 221 4.56 -3.62 -22.55
C GLY A 221 3.67 -4.59 -23.34
N GLY A 222 2.84 -5.38 -22.63
CA GLY A 222 1.90 -6.32 -23.25
C GLY A 222 0.88 -5.65 -24.17
N VAL A 223 0.62 -4.36 -23.99
CA VAL A 223 -0.28 -3.59 -24.86
C VAL A 223 0.24 -3.54 -26.30
N THR A 224 1.56 -3.43 -26.50
CA THR A 224 2.19 -3.29 -27.84
C THR A 224 3.04 -4.48 -28.24
N ASN A 225 3.79 -5.11 -27.34
CA ASN A 225 4.67 -6.25 -27.61
C ASN A 225 4.79 -7.18 -26.40
N ASN A 226 3.85 -8.12 -26.30
CA ASN A 226 3.80 -9.03 -25.14
C ASN A 226 4.82 -10.17 -25.19
N LEU A 227 5.30 -10.56 -26.38
CA LEU A 227 6.28 -11.64 -26.58
C LEU A 227 7.41 -11.13 -27.47
N PRO A 228 8.40 -10.40 -26.94
CA PRO A 228 9.34 -9.58 -27.72
C PRO A 228 10.43 -10.37 -28.47
N ILE A 229 10.00 -11.27 -29.37
CA ILE A 229 10.88 -12.10 -30.24
C ILE A 229 11.72 -11.23 -31.17
N ASP A 230 11.12 -10.19 -31.72
CA ASP A 230 11.81 -9.24 -32.60
C ASP A 230 12.93 -8.48 -31.91
N VAL A 231 12.76 -8.16 -30.63
CA VAL A 231 13.78 -7.49 -29.84
C VAL A 231 14.95 -8.43 -29.57
N ALA A 232 14.69 -9.68 -29.15
CA ALA A 232 15.76 -10.67 -28.95
C ALA A 232 16.57 -10.93 -30.25
N LYS A 233 15.88 -11.08 -31.37
CA LYS A 233 16.55 -11.22 -32.67
C LYS A 233 17.32 -9.96 -33.08
N GLY A 234 16.77 -8.78 -32.75
CA GLY A 234 17.44 -7.48 -32.96
C GLY A 234 18.71 -7.30 -32.12
N MET A 235 18.78 -7.94 -30.95
CA MET A 235 19.97 -7.99 -30.10
C MET A 235 21.02 -9.02 -30.56
N GLY A 236 20.71 -9.81 -31.60
CA GLY A 236 21.63 -10.80 -32.20
C GLY A 236 21.42 -12.23 -31.70
N ALA A 237 20.23 -12.59 -31.23
CA ALA A 237 19.90 -13.99 -30.95
C ALA A 237 19.81 -14.79 -32.25
N ASP A 238 20.64 -15.83 -32.36
CA ASP A 238 20.61 -16.80 -33.49
C ASP A 238 19.42 -17.76 -33.34
N VAL A 239 19.16 -18.20 -32.09
CA VAL A 239 18.06 -19.08 -31.71
C VAL A 239 17.27 -18.43 -30.57
N VAL A 240 15.95 -18.54 -30.63
CA VAL A 240 15.04 -18.00 -29.61
C VAL A 240 14.31 -19.13 -28.90
N ILE A 241 14.37 -19.11 -27.55
CA ILE A 241 13.47 -19.88 -26.69
C ILE A 241 12.38 -18.90 -26.20
N ALA A 242 11.18 -19.01 -26.76
CA ALA A 242 10.04 -18.17 -26.42
C ALA A 242 9.11 -18.90 -25.45
N VAL A 243 8.85 -18.30 -24.29
CA VAL A 243 7.91 -18.82 -23.30
C VAL A 243 6.67 -17.94 -23.30
N ASP A 244 5.57 -18.49 -23.74
CA ASP A 244 4.32 -17.77 -23.92
C ASP A 244 3.25 -18.23 -22.93
N ILE A 245 2.93 -17.34 -21.99
CA ILE A 245 1.93 -17.52 -20.95
C ILE A 245 0.70 -16.63 -21.16
N THR A 246 0.52 -16.08 -22.36
CA THR A 246 -0.57 -15.15 -22.68
C THR A 246 -1.93 -15.71 -22.25
N SER A 247 -2.69 -14.89 -21.53
CA SER A 247 -4.06 -15.24 -21.13
C SER A 247 -4.98 -15.29 -22.36
N PRO A 248 -5.86 -16.30 -22.46
CA PRO A 248 -6.86 -16.35 -23.52
C PRO A 248 -7.90 -15.23 -23.34
N MET A 249 -8.68 -15.00 -24.39
CA MET A 249 -9.83 -14.09 -24.32
C MET A 249 -10.85 -14.56 -23.28
N LEU A 250 -11.51 -13.64 -22.62
CA LEU A 250 -12.61 -13.98 -21.71
C LEU A 250 -13.77 -14.61 -22.48
N PRO A 251 -14.42 -15.63 -21.92
CA PRO A 251 -15.65 -16.18 -22.49
C PRO A 251 -16.77 -15.13 -22.43
N ARG A 252 -17.77 -15.30 -23.30
CA ARG A 252 -18.84 -14.28 -23.52
C ARG A 252 -19.60 -13.93 -22.23
N ASP A 253 -19.82 -14.89 -21.37
CA ASP A 253 -20.59 -14.76 -20.11
C ASP A 253 -19.82 -13.99 -19.04
N GLU A 254 -18.51 -13.92 -19.12
CA GLU A 254 -17.66 -13.14 -18.22
C GLU A 254 -17.54 -11.66 -18.65
N VAL A 255 -17.83 -11.31 -19.91
CA VAL A 255 -17.76 -9.92 -20.42
C VAL A 255 -19.06 -9.18 -20.10
N SER A 256 -19.33 -8.92 -18.82
CA SER A 256 -20.62 -8.45 -18.32
C SER A 256 -20.65 -7.04 -17.75
N ASN A 257 -19.49 -6.42 -17.49
CA ASN A 257 -19.38 -5.09 -16.87
C ASN A 257 -18.21 -4.29 -17.46
N LEU A 258 -18.11 -3.00 -17.10
CA LEU A 258 -17.09 -2.09 -17.62
C LEU A 258 -15.65 -2.57 -17.38
N LEU A 259 -15.37 -3.14 -16.22
CA LEU A 259 -14.05 -3.67 -15.89
C LEU A 259 -13.69 -4.88 -16.75
N ALA A 260 -14.63 -5.83 -16.91
CA ALA A 260 -14.46 -6.99 -17.77
C ALA A 260 -14.30 -6.61 -19.24
N ILE A 261 -15.01 -5.57 -19.71
CA ILE A 261 -14.84 -5.04 -21.08
C ILE A 261 -13.44 -4.43 -21.25
N THR A 262 -12.94 -3.69 -20.25
CA THR A 262 -11.60 -3.09 -20.30
C THR A 262 -10.51 -4.18 -20.30
N ASP A 263 -10.64 -5.21 -19.45
CA ASP A 263 -9.77 -6.38 -19.45
C ASP A 263 -9.79 -7.09 -20.80
N GLN A 264 -10.98 -7.32 -21.37
CA GLN A 264 -11.14 -7.95 -22.69
C GLN A 264 -10.46 -7.16 -23.81
N LEU A 265 -10.56 -5.82 -23.79
CA LEU A 265 -9.86 -4.96 -24.76
C LEU A 265 -8.33 -5.08 -24.62
N THR A 266 -7.82 -5.10 -23.39
CA THR A 266 -6.39 -5.32 -23.15
C THR A 266 -5.94 -6.68 -23.63
N ARG A 267 -6.69 -7.77 -23.32
CA ARG A 267 -6.42 -9.12 -23.82
C ARG A 267 -6.43 -9.19 -25.35
N LEU A 268 -7.33 -8.46 -26.01
CA LEU A 268 -7.40 -8.41 -27.48
C LEU A 268 -6.11 -7.85 -28.08
N LEU A 269 -5.56 -6.77 -27.50
CA LEU A 269 -4.30 -6.20 -27.93
C LEU A 269 -3.14 -7.16 -27.69
N VAL A 270 -3.06 -7.74 -26.50
CA VAL A 270 -2.01 -8.69 -26.10
C VAL A 270 -2.02 -9.93 -26.99
N VAL A 271 -3.17 -10.59 -27.21
CA VAL A 271 -3.29 -11.79 -28.04
C VAL A 271 -2.92 -11.52 -29.49
N ASN A 272 -3.34 -10.37 -30.04
CA ASN A 272 -3.03 -10.01 -31.45
C ASN A 272 -1.53 -9.77 -31.64
N ASN A 273 -0.88 -8.98 -30.77
CA ASN A 273 0.55 -8.73 -30.92
C ASN A 273 1.38 -9.99 -30.64
N THR A 274 1.03 -10.80 -29.62
CA THR A 274 1.68 -12.09 -29.36
C THR A 274 1.60 -13.01 -30.56
N SER A 275 0.43 -13.10 -31.20
CA SER A 275 0.26 -13.92 -32.39
C SER A 275 1.15 -13.46 -33.57
N ALA A 276 1.31 -12.15 -33.76
CA ALA A 276 2.20 -11.58 -34.74
C ALA A 276 3.68 -11.89 -34.43
N GLN A 277 4.07 -11.89 -33.17
CA GLN A 277 5.43 -12.23 -32.75
C GLN A 277 5.74 -13.73 -32.94
N ARG A 278 4.79 -14.62 -32.63
CA ARG A 278 4.96 -16.08 -32.87
C ARG A 278 5.30 -16.39 -34.35
N LEU A 279 4.77 -15.62 -35.30
CA LEU A 279 5.07 -15.78 -36.74
C LEU A 279 6.53 -15.45 -37.12
N ARG A 280 7.28 -14.84 -36.18
CA ARG A 280 8.72 -14.53 -36.35
C ARG A 280 9.64 -15.71 -36.00
N LEU A 281 9.12 -16.73 -35.31
CA LEU A 281 9.87 -17.95 -34.99
C LEU A 281 10.23 -18.71 -36.28
N ARG A 282 11.45 -19.23 -36.37
CA ARG A 282 11.97 -19.93 -37.55
C ARG A 282 12.99 -20.99 -37.13
N GLY A 283 13.11 -22.04 -37.94
CA GLY A 283 14.18 -23.03 -37.83
C GLY A 283 14.22 -23.73 -36.49
N ASP A 284 15.29 -23.50 -35.75
CA ASP A 284 15.56 -24.12 -34.44
C ASP A 284 14.99 -23.34 -33.23
N ASP A 285 14.25 -22.26 -33.47
CA ASP A 285 13.55 -21.54 -32.42
C ASP A 285 12.55 -22.47 -31.70
N VAL A 286 12.48 -22.36 -30.37
CA VAL A 286 11.62 -23.19 -29.51
C VAL A 286 10.50 -22.35 -28.90
N LEU A 287 9.25 -22.78 -29.07
CA LEU A 287 8.09 -22.16 -28.43
C LEU A 287 7.55 -23.06 -27.33
N ILE A 288 7.58 -22.55 -26.08
CA ILE A 288 7.07 -23.23 -24.90
C ILE A 288 5.78 -22.56 -24.47
N ILE A 289 4.68 -23.30 -24.42
CA ILE A 289 3.35 -22.83 -23.98
C ILE A 289 2.91 -23.69 -22.80
N PRO A 290 3.07 -23.23 -21.56
CA PRO A 290 2.55 -23.92 -20.38
C PRO A 290 1.01 -23.96 -20.39
N GLU A 291 0.44 -25.08 -19.95
CA GLU A 291 -1.02 -25.26 -19.83
C GLU A 291 -1.51 -24.64 -18.52
N LEU A 292 -1.88 -23.36 -18.55
CA LEU A 292 -2.19 -22.53 -17.38
C LEU A 292 -3.69 -22.24 -17.21
N SER A 293 -4.56 -23.09 -17.76
CA SER A 293 -6.02 -22.91 -17.65
C SER A 293 -6.55 -22.96 -16.21
N SER A 294 -5.84 -23.66 -15.32
CA SER A 294 -6.16 -23.74 -13.88
C SER A 294 -5.54 -22.64 -13.02
N VAL A 295 -4.73 -21.74 -13.61
CA VAL A 295 -4.02 -20.69 -12.88
C VAL A 295 -4.62 -19.33 -13.22
N SER A 296 -5.08 -18.60 -12.21
CA SER A 296 -5.58 -17.24 -12.37
C SER A 296 -4.40 -16.26 -12.61
N ALA A 297 -4.61 -15.28 -13.49
CA ALA A 297 -3.61 -14.24 -13.75
C ALA A 297 -3.48 -13.21 -12.60
N VAL A 298 -4.41 -13.24 -11.64
CA VAL A 298 -4.43 -12.32 -10.48
C VAL A 298 -4.14 -13.02 -9.15
N ASP A 299 -3.91 -14.32 -9.14
CA ASP A 299 -3.57 -15.09 -7.93
C ASP A 299 -2.05 -15.15 -7.75
N PHE A 300 -1.49 -14.10 -7.17
CA PHE A 300 -0.07 -14.01 -6.87
C PHE A 300 0.34 -14.77 -5.59
N ASN A 301 -0.61 -15.10 -4.72
CA ASN A 301 -0.33 -15.74 -3.42
C ASN A 301 0.00 -17.24 -3.57
N ASN A 302 -0.29 -17.84 -4.72
CA ASN A 302 -0.06 -19.27 -4.96
C ASN A 302 0.73 -19.53 -6.25
N PRO A 303 2.02 -19.15 -6.34
CA PRO A 303 2.82 -19.31 -7.56
C PRO A 303 3.23 -20.78 -7.86
N GLY A 304 3.23 -21.67 -6.87
CA GLY A 304 3.71 -23.05 -6.99
C GLY A 304 3.13 -23.84 -8.17
N PRO A 305 1.80 -23.90 -8.34
CA PRO A 305 1.19 -24.60 -9.49
C PRO A 305 1.66 -24.09 -10.85
N ALA A 306 1.85 -22.78 -11.01
CA ALA A 306 2.36 -22.20 -12.25
C ALA A 306 3.81 -22.65 -12.51
N ILE A 307 4.67 -22.63 -11.49
CA ILE A 307 6.07 -23.09 -11.58
C ILE A 307 6.14 -24.55 -12.05
N GLU A 308 5.33 -25.44 -11.47
CA GLU A 308 5.26 -26.85 -11.85
C GLU A 308 4.81 -27.03 -13.32
N LEU A 309 3.79 -26.28 -13.75
CA LEU A 309 3.30 -26.32 -15.12
C LEU A 309 4.32 -25.77 -16.12
N GLY A 310 5.08 -24.75 -15.76
CA GLY A 310 6.21 -24.26 -16.53
C GLY A 310 7.30 -25.31 -16.73
N LEU A 311 7.71 -25.98 -15.66
CA LEU A 311 8.68 -27.08 -15.68
C LEU A 311 8.18 -28.24 -16.54
N LYS A 312 6.89 -28.58 -16.44
CA LYS A 312 6.26 -29.64 -17.27
C LYS A 312 6.28 -29.27 -18.74
N ALA A 313 5.99 -28.01 -19.08
CA ALA A 313 6.01 -27.54 -20.47
C ALA A 313 7.42 -27.55 -21.08
N ALA A 314 8.44 -27.18 -20.30
CA ALA A 314 9.84 -27.30 -20.72
C ALA A 314 10.23 -28.77 -20.99
N LYS A 315 9.85 -29.69 -20.08
CA LYS A 315 10.06 -31.14 -20.27
C LYS A 315 9.37 -31.70 -21.52
N TYR A 316 8.20 -31.16 -21.88
CA TYR A 316 7.49 -31.56 -23.10
C TYR A 316 8.29 -31.18 -24.36
N ASN A 317 9.06 -30.10 -24.31
CA ASN A 317 9.93 -29.64 -25.39
C ASN A 317 11.38 -30.14 -25.27
N ALA A 318 11.62 -31.19 -24.47
CA ALA A 318 12.97 -31.70 -24.15
C ALA A 318 13.83 -32.02 -25.36
N GLU A 319 13.25 -32.62 -26.43
CA GLU A 319 13.98 -32.97 -27.66
C GLU A 319 14.51 -31.74 -28.40
N ALA A 320 13.71 -30.68 -28.49
CA ALA A 320 14.11 -29.44 -29.11
C ALA A 320 15.15 -28.70 -28.27
N LEU A 321 14.91 -28.62 -26.97
CA LEU A 321 15.81 -27.97 -26.03
C LEU A 321 17.18 -28.67 -25.87
N ALA A 322 17.21 -30.01 -25.94
CA ALA A 322 18.45 -30.77 -25.87
C ALA A 322 19.45 -30.47 -27.01
N ARG A 323 18.97 -29.95 -28.16
CA ARG A 323 19.85 -29.51 -29.26
C ARG A 323 20.62 -28.23 -28.93
N LEU A 324 20.15 -27.48 -27.94
CA LEU A 324 20.72 -26.20 -27.48
C LEU A 324 21.59 -26.37 -26.24
N ALA A 325 21.62 -27.57 -25.66
CA ALA A 325 22.41 -27.84 -24.46
C ALA A 325 23.92 -27.75 -24.78
N SER A 326 24.67 -27.16 -23.89
CA SER A 326 26.14 -27.14 -23.96
C SER A 326 26.73 -28.46 -23.46
N ASP A 327 27.78 -28.95 -24.15
CA ASP A 327 28.55 -30.11 -23.71
C ASP A 327 29.36 -29.82 -22.43
N GLU A 328 29.65 -28.54 -22.15
CA GLU A 328 30.32 -28.08 -20.95
C GLU A 328 29.29 -27.46 -19.97
N PRO A 329 29.53 -27.57 -18.65
CA PRO A 329 28.67 -26.90 -17.68
C PRO A 329 28.60 -25.40 -17.99
N VAL A 330 27.38 -24.85 -18.06
CA VAL A 330 27.18 -23.41 -18.21
C VAL A 330 27.61 -22.72 -16.92
N GLU A 331 28.72 -22.01 -16.99
CA GLU A 331 29.18 -21.20 -15.87
C GLU A 331 28.31 -19.93 -15.77
N ARG A 332 27.43 -19.91 -14.78
CA ARG A 332 26.62 -18.72 -14.51
C ARG A 332 27.45 -17.69 -13.74
N ILE A 333 27.35 -16.44 -14.13
CA ILE A 333 27.84 -15.33 -13.30
C ILE A 333 26.80 -15.14 -12.20
N PRO A 334 27.13 -15.47 -10.94
CA PRO A 334 26.15 -15.32 -9.86
C PRO A 334 25.87 -13.84 -9.60
N ALA A 335 24.71 -13.57 -8.97
CA ALA A 335 24.42 -12.24 -8.46
C ALA A 335 25.59 -11.79 -7.55
N PRO A 336 26.10 -10.57 -7.71
CA PRO A 336 27.14 -10.08 -6.80
C PRO A 336 26.59 -10.00 -5.37
N ASP A 337 27.46 -10.32 -4.40
CA ASP A 337 27.11 -10.15 -3.00
C ASP A 337 26.79 -8.68 -2.72
N LEU A 338 25.67 -8.45 -2.07
CA LEU A 338 25.26 -7.10 -1.69
C LEU A 338 26.05 -6.64 -0.47
N GLU A 339 27.17 -5.97 -0.72
CA GLU A 339 27.96 -5.31 0.32
C GLU A 339 27.57 -3.83 0.38
N LEU A 340 26.74 -3.47 1.36
CA LEU A 340 26.35 -2.09 1.60
C LEU A 340 27.38 -1.38 2.47
N GLU A 341 27.79 -0.21 2.03
CA GLU A 341 28.72 0.67 2.76
C GLU A 341 27.94 1.73 3.57
N ARG A 342 28.68 2.67 4.16
CA ARG A 342 28.04 3.79 4.85
C ARG A 342 27.52 4.81 3.85
N LEU A 343 26.43 5.45 4.21
CA LEU A 343 25.87 6.55 3.43
C LEU A 343 26.84 7.73 3.47
N ALA A 344 27.49 8.00 2.35
CA ALA A 344 28.36 9.17 2.17
C ALA A 344 27.53 10.43 1.91
N GLU A 345 26.41 10.30 1.23
CA GLU A 345 25.52 11.40 0.87
C GLU A 345 24.05 10.96 0.85
N VAL A 346 23.14 11.86 1.22
CA VAL A 346 21.70 11.71 1.04
C VAL A 346 21.21 12.88 0.19
N ARG A 347 20.69 12.58 -0.99
CA ARG A 347 20.12 13.53 -1.95
C ARG A 347 18.61 13.42 -2.00
N ILE A 348 17.93 14.54 -2.14
CA ILE A 348 16.48 14.58 -2.30
C ILE A 348 16.15 15.12 -3.69
N ASP A 349 15.56 14.31 -4.54
CA ASP A 349 14.90 14.71 -5.79
C ASP A 349 13.43 14.98 -5.49
N ASN A 350 13.16 16.18 -5.02
CA ASN A 350 11.83 16.59 -4.60
C ASN A 350 11.05 17.15 -5.79
N ARG A 351 10.08 16.39 -6.26
CA ARG A 351 9.15 16.77 -7.33
C ARG A 351 7.79 17.18 -6.77
N SER A 352 7.79 17.96 -5.69
CA SER A 352 6.58 18.42 -5.00
C SER A 352 6.68 19.90 -4.61
N ARG A 353 5.58 20.41 -4.03
CA ARG A 353 5.50 21.78 -3.47
C ARG A 353 6.05 21.89 -2.07
N LEU A 354 6.35 20.78 -1.43
CA LEU A 354 6.90 20.76 -0.08
C LEU A 354 8.38 21.10 -0.10
N ASP A 355 8.87 21.59 1.02
CA ASP A 355 10.29 21.80 1.26
C ASP A 355 11.00 20.45 1.52
N ASP A 356 12.24 20.28 1.01
CA ASP A 356 13.04 19.06 1.18
C ASP A 356 13.17 18.63 2.63
N THR A 357 13.20 19.59 3.54
CA THR A 357 13.28 19.31 4.96
C THR A 357 12.05 18.57 5.51
N VAL A 358 10.85 18.68 4.86
CA VAL A 358 9.68 17.87 5.21
C VAL A 358 9.97 16.41 4.93
N ILE A 359 10.60 16.11 3.79
CA ILE A 359 10.97 14.76 3.38
C ILE A 359 12.04 14.21 4.34
N ILE A 360 13.10 14.97 4.56
CA ILE A 360 14.24 14.58 5.42
C ILE A 360 13.79 14.27 6.86
N GLU A 361 12.84 15.00 7.43
CA GLU A 361 12.34 14.77 8.79
C GLU A 361 11.62 13.43 8.97
N HIS A 362 11.03 12.89 7.90
CA HIS A 362 10.38 11.58 7.90
C HIS A 362 11.34 10.42 7.63
N MET A 363 12.62 10.71 7.40
CA MET A 363 13.67 9.69 7.27
C MET A 363 14.37 9.46 8.62
N THR A 364 14.85 8.25 8.82
CA THR A 364 15.78 7.89 9.90
C THR A 364 17.20 7.72 9.40
N SER A 365 17.36 7.31 8.12
CA SER A 365 18.66 7.19 7.47
C SER A 365 19.41 8.52 7.41
N ARG A 366 20.67 8.54 7.85
CA ARG A 366 21.51 9.75 7.87
C ARG A 366 22.87 9.46 7.25
N VAL A 367 23.52 10.52 6.79
CA VAL A 367 24.93 10.46 6.36
C VAL A 367 25.78 9.90 7.50
N GLY A 368 26.61 8.88 7.20
CA GLY A 368 27.45 8.15 8.13
C GLY A 368 26.84 6.86 8.69
N ASP A 369 25.53 6.64 8.54
CA ASP A 369 24.90 5.37 8.91
C ASP A 369 25.31 4.26 7.93
N LEU A 370 25.33 3.00 8.38
CA LEU A 370 25.43 1.86 7.48
C LEU A 370 24.14 1.77 6.65
N ALA A 371 24.26 1.72 5.33
CA ALA A 371 23.10 1.56 4.48
C ALA A 371 22.37 0.25 4.82
N ASN A 372 21.03 0.34 4.98
CA ASN A 372 20.17 -0.79 5.30
C ASN A 372 18.88 -0.65 4.50
N LEU A 373 18.61 -1.62 3.62
CA LEU A 373 17.47 -1.55 2.69
C LEU A 373 16.13 -1.52 3.41
N ASP A 374 15.97 -2.25 4.52
CA ASP A 374 14.72 -2.26 5.29
C ASP A 374 14.46 -0.89 5.91
N VAL A 375 15.51 -0.27 6.50
CA VAL A 375 15.38 1.08 7.08
C VAL A 375 15.07 2.12 6.01
N ILE A 376 15.70 2.01 4.83
CA ILE A 376 15.44 2.91 3.70
C ILE A 376 14.01 2.71 3.18
N ALA A 377 13.54 1.47 3.05
CA ALA A 377 12.16 1.18 2.64
C ALA A 377 11.14 1.72 3.64
N ASP A 378 11.41 1.61 4.94
CA ASP A 378 10.58 2.21 5.99
C ASP A 378 10.59 3.74 5.92
N ASP A 379 11.73 4.37 5.61
CA ASP A 379 11.81 5.81 5.36
C ASP A 379 10.92 6.21 4.17
N MET A 380 10.96 5.48 3.06
CA MET A 380 10.10 5.73 1.89
C MET A 380 8.62 5.60 2.25
N ASN A 381 8.27 4.60 3.04
CA ASN A 381 6.90 4.39 3.51
C ASN A 381 6.43 5.54 4.43
N ARG A 382 7.27 6.07 5.33
CA ARG A 382 6.92 7.23 6.16
C ARG A 382 6.73 8.49 5.33
N ILE A 383 7.59 8.73 4.35
CA ILE A 383 7.43 9.87 3.43
C ILE A 383 6.14 9.73 2.63
N HIS A 384 5.86 8.54 2.06
CA HIS A 384 4.60 8.27 1.36
C HIS A 384 3.39 8.36 2.31
N GLY A 385 3.59 8.01 3.59
CA GLY A 385 2.62 8.12 4.68
C GLY A 385 2.12 9.54 4.95
N ILE A 386 2.84 10.59 4.55
CA ILE A 386 2.38 12.00 4.58
C ILE A 386 1.09 12.14 3.78
N GLY A 387 0.92 11.35 2.69
CA GLY A 387 -0.29 11.28 1.89
C GLY A 387 -0.36 12.29 0.75
N GLN A 388 0.71 13.05 0.49
CA GLN A 388 0.81 14.01 -0.62
C GLN A 388 1.54 13.45 -1.84
N PHE A 389 2.30 12.37 -1.67
CA PHE A 389 3.08 11.76 -2.73
C PHE A 389 2.32 10.65 -3.45
N GLU A 390 2.49 10.60 -4.77
CA GLU A 390 2.02 9.51 -5.62
C GLU A 390 2.97 8.32 -5.51
N LEU A 391 4.27 8.60 -5.55
CA LEU A 391 5.33 7.60 -5.47
C LEU A 391 6.54 8.18 -4.74
N VAL A 392 7.15 7.37 -3.88
CA VAL A 392 8.44 7.66 -3.22
C VAL A 392 9.34 6.47 -3.45
N SER A 393 10.46 6.70 -4.11
CA SER A 393 11.45 5.67 -4.45
C SER A 393 12.85 6.12 -4.05
N TYR A 394 13.80 5.21 -4.08
CA TYR A 394 15.18 5.53 -3.79
C TYR A 394 16.12 4.92 -4.83
N GLU A 395 17.30 5.50 -4.98
CA GLU A 395 18.41 4.93 -5.71
C GLU A 395 19.63 4.88 -4.81
N LEU A 396 20.41 3.80 -4.89
CA LEU A 396 21.70 3.67 -4.23
C LEU A 396 22.78 3.64 -5.31
N ASP A 397 23.65 4.64 -5.28
CA ASP A 397 24.81 4.72 -6.16
C ASP A 397 26.09 4.60 -5.34
N ARG A 398 27.04 3.80 -5.82
CA ARG A 398 28.32 3.62 -5.13
C ARG A 398 29.30 4.71 -5.52
N SER A 399 29.98 5.31 -4.53
CA SER A 399 31.07 6.27 -4.72
C SER A 399 32.34 5.80 -4.00
N GLU A 400 33.46 6.51 -4.18
CA GLU A 400 34.70 6.22 -3.45
C GLU A 400 34.59 6.46 -1.93
N GLU A 401 33.60 7.26 -1.50
CA GLU A 401 33.40 7.64 -0.08
C GLU A 401 32.33 6.79 0.61
N GLY A 402 31.60 5.95 -0.13
CA GLY A 402 30.48 5.12 0.33
C GLY A 402 29.26 5.22 -0.56
N GLU A 403 28.09 4.84 -0.04
CA GLU A 403 26.83 4.85 -0.79
C GLU A 403 26.21 6.26 -0.85
N ILE A 404 25.67 6.62 -2.00
CA ILE A 404 24.86 7.82 -2.21
C ILE A 404 23.40 7.38 -2.27
N LEU A 405 22.61 7.78 -1.29
CA LEU A 405 21.17 7.56 -1.27
C LEU A 405 20.45 8.74 -1.94
N THR A 406 19.83 8.53 -3.09
CA THR A 406 18.98 9.52 -3.74
C THR A 406 17.51 9.13 -3.51
N VAL A 407 16.74 10.00 -2.85
CA VAL A 407 15.30 9.81 -2.61
C VAL A 407 14.51 10.65 -3.58
N THR A 408 13.68 10.01 -4.40
CA THR A 408 12.77 10.67 -5.34
C THR A 408 11.36 10.71 -4.78
N ALA A 409 10.78 11.91 -4.58
CA ALA A 409 9.44 12.09 -4.04
C ALA A 409 8.54 12.81 -5.06
N GLN A 410 7.62 12.05 -5.68
CA GLN A 410 6.71 12.52 -6.72
C GLN A 410 5.36 12.93 -6.13
N GLU A 411 4.97 14.21 -6.27
CA GLU A 411 3.64 14.69 -5.82
C GLU A 411 2.50 14.06 -6.64
N LYS A 412 1.35 13.82 -5.98
CA LYS A 412 0.11 13.35 -6.63
C LYS A 412 -0.33 14.29 -7.73
N ARG A 413 -0.44 13.78 -8.96
CA ARG A 413 -0.81 14.57 -10.14
C ARG A 413 -2.24 15.13 -10.08
N TRP A 414 -3.13 14.55 -9.29
CA TRP A 414 -4.51 15.00 -9.07
C TRP A 414 -4.68 15.95 -7.88
N GLY A 415 -3.60 16.25 -7.12
CA GLY A 415 -3.60 17.20 -6.01
C GLY A 415 -3.44 18.68 -6.45
N PRO A 416 -3.37 19.60 -5.46
CA PRO A 416 -3.38 19.42 -4.01
C PRO A 416 -4.75 19.56 -3.34
N ASN A 417 -5.82 19.71 -4.12
CA ASN A 417 -7.19 19.84 -3.62
C ASN A 417 -7.90 18.53 -3.77
N TYR A 418 -8.59 18.08 -2.71
CA TYR A 418 -9.23 16.76 -2.70
C TYR A 418 -10.64 16.83 -2.16
N LEU A 419 -11.52 15.97 -2.68
CA LEU A 419 -12.79 15.63 -2.07
C LEU A 419 -12.68 14.35 -1.27
N HIS A 420 -13.41 14.30 -0.18
CA HIS A 420 -13.50 13.15 0.71
C HIS A 420 -14.95 12.79 0.94
N PHE A 421 -15.22 11.52 1.14
CA PHE A 421 -16.56 11.02 1.37
C PHE A 421 -16.60 10.09 2.58
N GLY A 422 -17.72 10.10 3.27
CA GLY A 422 -17.97 9.20 4.37
C GLY A 422 -19.45 8.82 4.42
N LEU A 423 -19.70 7.63 4.90
CA LEU A 423 -21.03 7.11 5.13
C LEU A 423 -21.09 6.54 6.54
N SER A 424 -22.15 6.83 7.27
CA SER A 424 -22.48 6.20 8.53
C SER A 424 -23.93 5.81 8.55
N LEU A 425 -24.18 4.55 8.88
CA LEU A 425 -25.49 4.06 9.28
C LEU A 425 -25.30 3.34 10.61
N ASP A 426 -26.01 3.77 11.63
CA ASP A 426 -26.07 3.13 12.94
C ASP A 426 -27.54 2.92 13.28
N SER A 427 -27.97 1.67 13.33
CA SER A 427 -29.35 1.32 13.60
C SER A 427 -29.45 0.37 14.77
N GLU A 428 -30.19 0.81 15.78
CA GLU A 428 -30.68 -0.03 16.87
C GLU A 428 -32.13 -0.37 16.58
N PHE A 429 -32.45 -1.57 16.19
CA PHE A 429 -33.78 -1.99 15.71
C PHE A 429 -34.93 -1.69 16.68
N ARG A 430 -34.63 -1.30 17.91
CA ARG A 430 -35.63 -0.96 18.93
C ARG A 430 -35.99 0.54 19.00
N HIS A 431 -35.02 1.41 18.81
CA HIS A 431 -35.15 2.80 19.22
C HIS A 431 -34.76 3.83 18.17
N ASP A 432 -33.71 3.60 17.41
CA ASP A 432 -33.21 4.62 16.51
C ASP A 432 -32.44 4.05 15.31
N SER A 433 -32.50 4.75 14.20
CA SER A 433 -31.63 4.55 13.07
C SER A 433 -31.06 5.90 12.70
N ARG A 434 -29.76 6.04 12.75
CA ARG A 434 -29.05 7.27 12.39
C ARG A 434 -28.30 7.05 11.09
N PHE A 435 -28.53 7.93 10.17
CA PHE A 435 -27.87 7.97 8.89
C PHE A 435 -27.10 9.28 8.75
N SER A 436 -25.86 9.23 8.29
CA SER A 436 -25.08 10.42 7.95
C SER A 436 -24.25 10.18 6.71
N PHE A 437 -24.30 11.12 5.79
CA PHE A 437 -23.45 11.19 4.62
C PHE A 437 -22.51 12.39 4.75
N LEU A 438 -21.20 12.16 4.66
CA LEU A 438 -20.17 13.19 4.79
C LEU A 438 -19.57 13.54 3.45
N VAL A 439 -19.39 14.83 3.24
CA VAL A 439 -18.60 15.39 2.13
C VAL A 439 -17.57 16.32 2.73
N GLY A 440 -16.31 16.11 2.39
CA GLY A 440 -15.19 16.93 2.81
C GLY A 440 -14.41 17.48 1.64
N TYR A 441 -13.79 18.63 1.87
CA TYR A 441 -12.83 19.23 0.97
C TYR A 441 -11.55 19.53 1.74
N SER A 442 -10.42 19.08 1.23
CA SER A 442 -9.11 19.48 1.77
C SER A 442 -8.26 20.16 0.72
N LYS A 443 -7.53 21.18 1.14
CA LYS A 443 -6.43 21.77 0.40
C LYS A 443 -5.15 21.52 1.16
N GLN A 444 -4.32 20.67 0.60
CA GLN A 444 -3.01 20.29 1.17
C GLN A 444 -1.91 21.20 0.59
N ALA A 445 -0.75 21.20 1.24
CA ALA A 445 0.40 22.03 0.84
C ALA A 445 0.01 23.50 0.57
N LEU A 446 -0.74 24.12 1.51
CA LEU A 446 -1.02 25.57 1.46
C LEU A 446 0.26 26.41 1.47
N ASN A 447 1.33 25.85 2.03
CA ASN A 447 2.68 26.39 2.02
C ASN A 447 3.71 25.25 1.91
N ALA A 448 4.96 25.58 1.78
CA ALA A 448 6.05 24.62 1.64
C ALA A 448 6.28 23.75 2.90
N THR A 449 5.74 24.11 4.06
CA THR A 449 5.82 23.31 5.27
C THR A 449 4.68 22.28 5.41
N GLY A 450 3.76 22.20 4.43
CA GLY A 450 2.67 21.22 4.42
C GLY A 450 1.45 21.66 5.23
N ALA A 451 1.18 22.97 5.34
CA ALA A 451 -0.07 23.45 5.95
C ALA A 451 -1.29 22.92 5.19
N GLU A 452 -2.35 22.57 5.93
CA GLU A 452 -3.55 21.97 5.39
C GLU A 452 -4.82 22.64 5.92
N TRP A 453 -5.75 22.89 5.01
CA TRP A 453 -7.11 23.29 5.33
C TRP A 453 -8.07 22.15 4.99
N LEU A 454 -8.90 21.76 5.95
CA LEU A 454 -9.90 20.72 5.80
C LEU A 454 -11.25 21.27 6.26
N SER A 455 -12.28 21.15 5.42
CA SER A 455 -13.68 21.44 5.77
C SER A 455 -14.57 20.28 5.38
N TRP A 456 -15.58 19.99 6.21
CA TRP A 456 -16.55 18.96 5.89
C TRP A 456 -17.94 19.28 6.42
N ALA A 457 -18.93 18.72 5.75
CA ALA A 457 -20.32 18.75 6.17
C ALA A 457 -20.89 17.34 6.24
N SER A 458 -21.68 17.08 7.26
CA SER A 458 -22.50 15.89 7.41
C SER A 458 -23.96 16.22 7.14
N PHE A 459 -24.63 15.36 6.40
CA PHE A 459 -26.03 15.44 6.05
C PHE A 459 -26.75 14.19 6.59
N GLY A 460 -27.88 14.36 7.27
CA GLY A 460 -28.62 13.26 7.86
C GLY A 460 -29.19 13.65 9.22
N ASP A 461 -29.25 12.70 10.15
CA ASP A 461 -29.91 12.88 11.45
C ASP A 461 -29.11 13.79 12.41
N GLU A 462 -27.80 13.85 12.27
CA GLU A 462 -26.90 14.72 13.05
C GLU A 462 -26.10 15.62 12.13
N PRO A 463 -26.70 16.70 11.58
CA PRO A 463 -26.00 17.58 10.66
C PRO A 463 -24.87 18.35 11.35
N GLN A 464 -23.74 18.43 10.68
CA GLN A 464 -22.60 19.20 11.14
C GLN A 464 -21.88 19.90 10.01
N LEU A 465 -21.23 21.00 10.31
CA LEU A 465 -20.33 21.72 9.41
C LEU A 465 -19.07 22.07 10.20
N MET A 466 -17.93 21.57 9.75
CA MET A 466 -16.67 21.76 10.44
C MET A 466 -15.62 22.31 9.49
N THR A 467 -14.70 23.12 10.01
CA THR A 467 -13.52 23.57 9.29
C THR A 467 -12.32 23.56 10.22
N SER A 468 -11.17 23.20 9.69
CA SER A 468 -9.92 23.17 10.45
C SER A 468 -8.73 23.60 9.60
N LEU A 469 -7.78 24.26 10.23
CA LEU A 469 -6.50 24.68 9.68
C LEU A 469 -5.39 24.06 10.53
N HIS A 470 -4.47 23.38 9.90
CA HIS A 470 -3.23 22.91 10.49
C HIS A 470 -2.06 23.63 9.85
N TRP A 471 -1.17 24.19 10.67
CA TRP A 471 -0.10 25.05 10.17
C TRP A 471 1.23 24.71 10.83
N PRO A 472 2.06 23.83 10.24
CA PRO A 472 3.39 23.50 10.75
C PRO A 472 4.30 24.74 10.75
N SER A 473 5.13 24.86 11.80
CA SER A 473 6.09 25.94 11.93
C SER A 473 7.26 25.75 10.96
N GLN A 474 7.72 26.83 10.32
CA GLN A 474 8.92 26.78 9.47
C GLN A 474 10.21 26.55 10.26
N ARG A 475 10.25 27.02 11.50
CA ARG A 475 11.47 26.98 12.33
C ARG A 475 11.57 25.71 13.18
N PHE A 476 10.43 25.24 13.69
CA PHE A 476 10.33 24.07 14.59
C PHE A 476 9.21 23.19 14.05
N ARG A 477 9.50 22.31 13.13
CA ARG A 477 8.48 21.57 12.35
C ARG A 477 7.65 20.63 13.20
N SER A 478 8.23 20.08 14.29
CA SER A 478 7.47 19.35 15.29
C SER A 478 6.40 20.22 15.96
N VAL A 479 6.47 21.56 15.85
CA VAL A 479 5.48 22.47 16.41
C VAL A 479 4.54 22.95 15.32
N PHE A 480 3.25 22.94 15.59
CA PHE A 480 2.24 23.45 14.69
C PHE A 480 1.21 24.31 15.39
N GLY A 481 0.64 25.27 14.68
CA GLY A 481 -0.59 25.94 15.04
C GLY A 481 -1.80 25.22 14.50
N TYR A 482 -2.91 25.27 15.20
CA TYR A 482 -4.18 24.78 14.69
C TYR A 482 -5.33 25.76 15.01
N ALA A 483 -6.33 25.77 14.15
CA ALA A 483 -7.59 26.45 14.39
C ALA A 483 -8.73 25.58 13.87
N GLU A 484 -9.80 25.48 14.63
CA GLU A 484 -10.99 24.71 14.28
C GLU A 484 -12.22 25.53 14.61
N ALA A 485 -13.24 25.43 13.75
CA ALA A 485 -14.56 26.01 14.02
C ALA A 485 -15.64 25.10 13.43
N GLY A 486 -16.79 25.06 14.07
CA GLY A 486 -17.85 24.20 13.58
C GLY A 486 -19.21 24.46 14.19
N TYR A 487 -20.18 23.85 13.54
CA TYR A 487 -21.57 23.72 13.98
C TYR A 487 -21.91 22.22 14.01
N LYS A 488 -22.58 21.79 15.10
CA LYS A 488 -23.09 20.43 15.24
C LYS A 488 -24.50 20.48 15.85
N ASP A 489 -25.42 19.70 15.29
CA ASP A 489 -26.76 19.41 15.85
C ASP A 489 -26.74 17.93 16.24
N GLU A 490 -26.82 17.64 17.54
CA GLU A 490 -26.69 16.30 18.12
C GLU A 490 -27.95 15.95 18.91
N ALA A 491 -28.40 14.70 18.79
CA ALA A 491 -29.51 14.21 19.59
C ALA A 491 -29.03 13.77 20.99
N LEU A 492 -29.71 14.27 22.03
CA LEU A 492 -29.55 13.79 23.40
C LEU A 492 -30.81 13.03 23.82
N TYR A 493 -30.62 11.81 24.29
CA TYR A 493 -31.70 10.92 24.71
C TYR A 493 -31.80 10.88 26.22
N ASP A 494 -33.04 10.92 26.71
CA ASP A 494 -33.34 10.69 28.12
C ASP A 494 -34.11 9.39 28.28
N TYR A 495 -33.75 8.57 29.25
CA TYR A 495 -34.32 7.25 29.46
C TYR A 495 -34.95 7.18 30.86
N SER A 496 -36.10 6.56 30.91
CA SER A 496 -36.81 6.21 32.16
C SER A 496 -37.22 4.75 32.12
N ASN A 497 -36.82 3.97 33.12
CA ASN A 497 -37.07 2.53 33.15
C ASN A 497 -36.63 1.80 31.88
N ASN A 498 -35.44 2.10 31.37
CA ASN A 498 -34.82 1.51 30.18
C ASN A 498 -35.63 1.78 28.88
N THR A 499 -36.51 2.78 28.90
CA THR A 499 -37.28 3.22 27.73
C THR A 499 -37.01 4.69 27.46
N ARG A 500 -36.78 5.05 26.21
CA ARG A 500 -36.52 6.43 25.83
C ARG A 500 -37.79 7.27 26.13
N SER A 501 -37.64 8.22 27.04
CA SER A 501 -38.71 9.07 27.52
C SER A 501 -38.75 10.42 26.82
N SER A 502 -37.59 10.97 26.45
CA SER A 502 -37.49 12.28 25.80
C SER A 502 -36.31 12.33 24.83
N VAL A 503 -36.41 13.21 23.85
CA VAL A 503 -35.36 13.54 22.88
C VAL A 503 -35.15 15.05 22.88
N TYR A 504 -33.93 15.47 23.01
CA TYR A 504 -33.51 16.87 22.93
C TYR A 504 -32.54 17.05 21.77
N ALA A 505 -32.61 18.18 21.07
CA ALA A 505 -31.58 18.57 20.11
C ALA A 505 -30.63 19.55 20.78
N LEU A 506 -29.32 19.22 20.70
CA LEU A 506 -28.22 20.06 21.17
C LEU A 506 -27.57 20.73 19.95
N ARG A 507 -27.83 22.02 19.77
CA ARG A 507 -27.24 22.81 18.67
C ARG A 507 -26.07 23.60 19.20
N ASN A 508 -24.87 23.27 18.74
CA ASN A 508 -23.62 23.81 19.23
C ASN A 508 -22.82 24.50 18.12
N MET A 509 -22.29 25.67 18.42
CA MET A 509 -21.21 26.30 17.67
C MET A 509 -19.94 26.21 18.53
N SER A 510 -18.83 25.78 17.93
CA SER A 510 -17.56 25.62 18.63
C SER A 510 -16.40 26.26 17.85
N ALA A 511 -15.43 26.75 18.60
CA ALA A 511 -14.16 27.22 18.06
C ALA A 511 -13.02 26.80 18.96
N ARG A 512 -11.89 26.37 18.38
CA ARG A 512 -10.65 26.02 19.09
C ARG A 512 -9.47 26.65 18.37
N VAL A 513 -8.50 27.12 19.11
CA VAL A 513 -7.23 27.62 18.56
C VAL A 513 -6.11 27.28 19.54
N GLY A 514 -4.98 26.85 19.01
CA GLY A 514 -3.88 26.46 19.89
C GLY A 514 -2.61 26.09 19.14
N LEU A 515 -1.68 25.55 19.92
CA LEU A 515 -0.42 25.03 19.46
C LEU A 515 -0.34 23.54 19.76
N GLY A 516 0.37 22.83 18.91
CA GLY A 516 0.67 21.42 19.08
C GLY A 516 2.14 21.12 18.87
N TYR A 517 2.55 19.98 19.38
CA TYR A 517 3.86 19.39 19.19
C TYR A 517 3.69 17.93 18.79
N SER A 518 4.28 17.52 17.64
CA SER A 518 4.38 16.14 17.21
C SER A 518 5.82 15.68 17.28
N TYR A 519 6.07 14.54 17.92
CA TYR A 519 7.42 13.97 17.98
C TYR A 519 7.72 13.11 16.76
N ASN A 520 6.73 12.30 16.34
CA ASN A 520 6.74 11.47 15.14
C ASN A 520 5.29 11.28 14.66
N GLU A 521 5.06 10.36 13.75
CA GLU A 521 3.74 10.04 13.19
C GLU A 521 2.77 9.47 14.25
N ASN A 522 3.26 9.04 15.41
CA ASN A 522 2.50 8.26 16.37
C ASN A 522 1.95 9.06 17.53
N TRP A 523 2.60 10.15 17.97
CA TRP A 523 2.08 10.92 19.07
C TRP A 523 2.21 12.43 18.92
N HIS A 524 1.23 13.12 19.48
CA HIS A 524 1.18 14.57 19.53
C HIS A 524 0.51 15.06 20.79
N VAL A 525 0.87 16.28 21.16
CA VAL A 525 0.28 17.02 22.27
C VAL A 525 -0.28 18.33 21.73
N THR A 526 -1.46 18.72 22.17
CA THR A 526 -2.04 20.04 21.85
C THR A 526 -2.42 20.79 23.12
N LEU A 527 -2.24 22.10 23.10
CA LEU A 527 -2.70 23.03 24.11
C LEU A 527 -3.41 24.20 23.42
N GLY A 528 -4.64 24.48 23.84
CA GLY A 528 -5.44 25.49 23.18
C GLY A 528 -6.45 26.19 24.05
N LEU A 529 -7.17 27.10 23.40
CA LEU A 529 -8.35 27.77 23.95
C LEU A 529 -9.56 27.22 23.19
N THR A 530 -10.60 26.91 23.93
CA THR A 530 -11.87 26.42 23.38
C THR A 530 -13.02 27.34 23.79
N ARG A 531 -13.95 27.51 22.86
CA ARG A 531 -15.21 28.21 23.07
C ARG A 531 -16.34 27.41 22.46
N LEU A 532 -17.43 27.21 23.19
CA LEU A 532 -18.65 26.60 22.71
C LEU A 532 -19.84 27.46 23.16
N SER A 533 -20.77 27.69 22.23
CA SER A 533 -22.07 28.31 22.48
C SER A 533 -23.14 27.39 21.92
N GLY A 534 -24.09 27.01 22.72
CA GLY A 534 -25.08 26.03 22.35
C GLY A 534 -26.46 26.24 22.97
N ARG A 535 -27.43 25.48 22.45
CA ARG A 535 -28.81 25.44 22.99
C ARG A 535 -29.35 24.03 22.95
N ALA A 536 -29.96 23.62 24.05
CA ALA A 536 -30.76 22.41 24.16
C ALA A 536 -32.24 22.75 24.05
N HIS A 537 -33.01 22.04 23.22
CA HIS A 537 -34.46 22.15 23.16
C HIS A 537 -35.10 20.78 23.02
N ALA A 538 -36.30 20.64 23.62
CA ALA A 538 -37.05 19.39 23.55
C ALA A 538 -37.63 19.17 22.14
N VAL A 539 -37.42 17.97 21.58
CA VAL A 539 -37.95 17.53 20.31
C VAL A 539 -39.21 16.66 20.51
N SER A 540 -39.12 15.76 21.52
CA SER A 540 -40.28 14.89 21.88
C SER A 540 -40.16 14.45 23.34
N GLY A 541 -41.32 14.07 23.94
CA GLY A 541 -41.42 13.60 25.31
C GLY A 541 -41.76 14.70 26.34
N ALA A 542 -41.53 14.42 27.60
CA ALA A 542 -41.76 15.40 28.69
C ALA A 542 -40.70 16.50 28.64
N GLU A 543 -41.08 17.76 28.72
CA GLU A 543 -40.18 18.89 28.85
C GLU A 543 -39.52 18.89 30.27
N THR A 544 -38.61 18.02 30.54
CA THR A 544 -37.78 18.04 31.76
C THR A 544 -36.64 19.04 31.63
N ILE A 545 -36.16 19.30 30.40
CA ILE A 545 -35.17 20.31 30.09
C ILE A 545 -35.88 21.42 29.30
N SER A 546 -36.08 22.60 29.89
CA SER A 546 -36.52 23.80 29.18
C SER A 546 -35.41 24.29 28.24
N ASN A 547 -35.70 25.10 27.22
CA ASN A 547 -34.70 25.73 26.35
C ASN A 547 -33.55 26.28 27.17
N THR A 548 -32.44 25.52 27.24
CA THR A 548 -31.26 25.83 28.02
C THR A 548 -30.14 26.32 27.11
N GLU A 549 -29.65 27.51 27.33
CA GLU A 549 -28.44 28.00 26.70
C GLU A 549 -27.23 27.39 27.42
N MET A 550 -26.15 27.14 26.70
CA MET A 550 -24.91 26.55 27.18
C MET A 550 -23.74 27.37 26.64
N GLU A 551 -23.00 27.93 27.54
CA GLU A 551 -21.79 28.70 27.20
C GLU A 551 -20.59 28.10 27.91
N GLU A 552 -19.64 27.62 27.15
CA GLU A 552 -18.42 27.02 27.62
C GLU A 552 -17.20 27.74 27.04
N GLY A 553 -16.25 28.10 27.89
CA GLY A 553 -15.00 28.68 27.45
C GLY A 553 -13.86 28.24 28.37
N GLY A 554 -12.77 27.77 27.81
CA GLY A 554 -11.73 27.17 28.62
C GLY A 554 -10.40 26.97 27.94
N ILE A 555 -9.52 26.29 28.66
CA ILE A 555 -8.23 25.79 28.16
C ILE A 555 -8.38 24.29 27.94
N ASP A 556 -7.96 23.81 26.81
CA ASP A 556 -7.91 22.39 26.47
C ASP A 556 -6.46 21.91 26.34
N PHE A 557 -6.20 20.73 26.87
CA PHE A 557 -4.98 19.95 26.67
C PHE A 557 -5.37 18.57 26.17
N ARG A 558 -4.67 18.06 25.13
CA ARG A 558 -4.87 16.70 24.63
C ARG A 558 -3.54 16.06 24.30
N PHE A 559 -3.36 14.82 24.71
CA PHE A 559 -2.28 13.92 24.33
C PHE A 559 -2.86 12.74 23.56
N VAL A 560 -2.29 12.43 22.40
CA VAL A 560 -2.67 11.27 21.59
C VAL A 560 -1.41 10.48 21.24
N PHE A 561 -1.47 9.17 21.46
CA PHE A 561 -0.53 8.18 20.99
C PHE A 561 -1.31 7.08 20.24
N ASP A 562 -1.00 6.83 18.95
CA ASP A 562 -1.74 5.86 18.15
C ASP A 562 -0.81 5.11 17.20
N THR A 563 -0.58 3.83 17.51
CA THR A 563 0.19 2.87 16.71
C THR A 563 -0.67 1.72 16.19
N ARG A 564 -2.01 1.87 16.21
CA ARG A 564 -2.89 0.86 15.65
C ARG A 564 -2.65 0.70 14.16
N ASP A 565 -2.75 -0.52 13.66
CA ASP A 565 -2.71 -0.85 12.23
C ASP A 565 -4.00 -0.46 11.51
N ASP A 566 -5.14 -0.58 12.18
CA ASP A 566 -6.47 -0.21 11.69
C ASP A 566 -7.25 0.58 12.75
N ILE A 567 -8.24 1.38 12.33
CA ILE A 567 -9.05 2.17 13.26
C ILE A 567 -10.30 1.43 13.70
N ASP A 568 -10.93 0.67 12.81
CA ASP A 568 -12.22 0.04 13.03
C ASP A 568 -12.05 -1.35 13.68
N PHE A 569 -11.10 -2.16 13.17
CA PHE A 569 -10.76 -3.48 13.70
C PHE A 569 -9.24 -3.65 13.84
N PRO A 570 -8.63 -2.96 14.81
CA PRO A 570 -7.18 -3.03 14.99
C PRO A 570 -6.74 -4.42 15.48
N SER A 571 -5.84 -5.05 14.71
CA SER A 571 -5.27 -6.34 15.06
C SER A 571 -4.10 -6.17 16.04
N ARG A 572 -3.33 -5.11 15.92
CA ARG A 572 -2.14 -4.82 16.73
C ARG A 572 -1.98 -3.34 17.01
N GLY A 573 -1.15 -3.03 17.98
CA GLY A 573 -0.79 -1.66 18.32
C GLY A 573 -1.38 -1.20 19.64
N THR A 574 -1.29 0.09 19.88
CA THR A 574 -1.72 0.74 21.11
C THR A 574 -2.32 2.10 20.77
N VAL A 575 -3.39 2.47 21.46
CA VAL A 575 -3.93 3.82 21.44
C VAL A 575 -4.00 4.36 22.86
N VAL A 576 -3.62 5.63 23.03
CA VAL A 576 -3.86 6.42 24.26
C VAL A 576 -4.33 7.79 23.80
N ASP A 577 -5.52 8.17 24.20
CA ASP A 577 -6.09 9.50 23.97
C ASP A 577 -6.50 10.08 25.33
N ALA A 578 -5.74 11.06 25.81
CA ALA A 578 -5.97 11.71 27.08
C ALA A 578 -6.26 13.19 26.86
N SER A 579 -7.36 13.68 27.43
CA SER A 579 -7.72 15.09 27.38
C SER A 579 -8.00 15.65 28.74
N TRP A 580 -7.69 16.93 28.92
CA TRP A 580 -8.01 17.69 30.11
C TRP A 580 -8.48 19.08 29.70
N ASN A 581 -9.67 19.47 30.19
CA ASN A 581 -10.30 20.73 29.88
C ASN A 581 -10.56 21.49 31.21
N HIS A 582 -10.23 22.77 31.22
CA HIS A 582 -10.54 23.64 32.33
C HIS A 582 -11.39 24.81 31.85
N TYR A 583 -12.67 24.72 32.11
CA TYR A 583 -13.66 25.75 31.78
C TYR A 583 -13.68 26.84 32.82
N LEU A 584 -13.69 28.09 32.38
CA LEU A 584 -13.48 29.27 33.24
C LEU A 584 -14.49 30.37 32.91
N GLY A 585 -15.11 30.95 33.92
CA GLY A 585 -15.99 32.09 33.72
C GLY A 585 -15.32 33.30 33.06
N THR A 586 -13.99 33.47 33.31
CA THR A 586 -13.19 34.53 32.66
C THR A 586 -13.03 34.32 31.13
N LEU A 587 -13.20 33.11 30.67
CA LEU A 587 -13.19 32.76 29.23
C LEU A 587 -14.61 32.58 28.68
N GLY A 588 -15.63 32.92 29.46
CA GLY A 588 -17.03 32.93 29.07
C GLY A 588 -17.80 31.65 29.38
N SER A 589 -17.30 30.75 30.20
CA SER A 589 -18.09 29.62 30.68
C SER A 589 -19.12 30.07 31.72
N GLU A 590 -20.34 29.54 31.66
CA GLU A 590 -21.40 29.83 32.67
C GLU A 590 -20.99 29.34 34.07
N SER A 591 -20.35 28.18 34.13
CA SER A 591 -19.82 27.59 35.34
C SER A 591 -18.33 27.25 35.20
N ALA A 592 -17.59 27.28 36.27
CA ALA A 592 -16.20 26.82 36.30
C ALA A 592 -16.16 25.34 36.66
N PHE A 593 -15.61 24.51 35.77
CA PHE A 593 -15.43 23.08 36.03
C PHE A 593 -14.20 22.55 35.30
N ARG A 594 -13.75 21.37 35.70
CA ARG A 594 -12.64 20.68 35.09
C ARG A 594 -13.11 19.31 34.64
N GLN A 595 -12.73 18.91 33.43
CA GLN A 595 -13.04 17.60 32.90
C GLN A 595 -11.78 16.93 32.36
N TRP A 596 -11.64 15.64 32.65
CA TRP A 596 -10.59 14.80 32.07
C TRP A 596 -11.20 13.54 31.50
N ARG A 597 -10.57 13.04 30.42
CA ARG A 597 -10.93 11.77 29.77
C ARG A 597 -9.65 11.01 29.43
N LEU A 598 -9.71 9.70 29.53
CA LEU A 598 -8.66 8.81 29.08
C LEU A 598 -9.33 7.63 28.35
N HIS A 599 -8.91 7.44 27.12
CA HIS A 599 -9.10 6.19 26.38
C HIS A 599 -7.73 5.54 26.19
N ALA A 600 -7.58 4.28 26.61
CA ALA A 600 -6.39 3.47 26.40
C ALA A 600 -6.79 2.13 25.82
N GLY A 601 -6.18 1.73 24.72
CA GLY A 601 -6.43 0.45 24.03
C GLY A 601 -5.13 -0.27 23.69
N LYS A 602 -5.10 -1.58 23.88
CA LYS A 602 -4.00 -2.44 23.46
C LYS A 602 -4.55 -3.63 22.68
N TYR A 603 -3.95 -3.89 21.51
CA TYR A 603 -4.39 -4.89 20.58
C TYR A 603 -3.28 -5.90 20.31
N PHE A 604 -3.68 -7.17 20.22
CA PHE A 604 -2.79 -8.32 20.06
C PHE A 604 -3.33 -9.21 18.95
N ASP A 605 -2.46 -9.62 18.05
CA ASP A 605 -2.75 -10.62 17.02
C ASP A 605 -2.00 -11.93 17.30
N TYR A 606 -2.65 -13.01 17.01
CA TYR A 606 -2.04 -14.31 16.94
C TYR A 606 -2.68 -15.11 15.79
N GLN A 607 -1.99 -15.17 14.67
CA GLN A 607 -2.50 -15.74 13.41
C GLN A 607 -3.78 -15.00 12.95
N GLN A 608 -4.94 -15.69 12.95
CA GLN A 608 -6.24 -15.11 12.59
C GLN A 608 -7.05 -14.63 13.80
N HIS A 609 -6.48 -14.73 15.01
CA HIS A 609 -7.15 -14.41 16.27
C HIS A 609 -6.69 -13.04 16.77
N ASN A 610 -7.63 -12.17 17.05
CA ASN A 610 -7.34 -10.80 17.49
C ASN A 610 -8.02 -10.54 18.84
N LEU A 611 -7.29 -9.91 19.76
CA LEU A 611 -7.78 -9.50 21.06
C LEU A 611 -7.49 -8.03 21.29
N GLY A 612 -8.54 -7.23 21.51
CA GLY A 612 -8.45 -5.83 21.93
C GLY A 612 -8.88 -5.67 23.39
N LEU A 613 -8.09 -4.95 24.18
CA LEU A 613 -8.45 -4.53 25.53
C LEU A 613 -8.53 -3.01 25.54
N ASN A 614 -9.69 -2.46 25.94
CA ASN A 614 -9.91 -1.01 25.97
C ASN A 614 -10.38 -0.57 27.36
N LEU A 615 -9.89 0.58 27.76
CA LEU A 615 -10.27 1.29 28.99
C LEU A 615 -10.73 2.70 28.62
N HIS A 616 -11.94 3.05 28.99
CA HIS A 616 -12.49 4.40 28.90
C HIS A 616 -12.79 4.88 30.31
N VAL A 617 -12.19 5.95 30.74
CA VAL A 617 -12.45 6.58 32.07
C VAL A 617 -12.51 8.08 31.94
N GLY A 618 -13.33 8.70 32.72
CA GLY A 618 -13.44 10.15 32.74
C GLY A 618 -14.12 10.66 34.01
N GLY A 619 -13.84 11.93 34.33
CA GLY A 619 -14.43 12.58 35.48
C GLY A 619 -14.53 14.10 35.31
N THR A 620 -15.54 14.68 35.96
CA THR A 620 -15.79 16.12 35.97
C THR A 620 -15.89 16.63 37.41
N ASP A 621 -15.00 17.57 37.73
CA ASP A 621 -15.04 18.32 39.01
C ASP A 621 -15.76 19.65 38.77
N GLY A 622 -16.87 19.87 39.46
CA GLY A 622 -17.77 21.00 39.22
C GLY A 622 -19.06 20.57 38.55
N ILE A 623 -19.85 21.51 38.06
CA ILE A 623 -21.14 21.27 37.40
C ILE A 623 -20.96 21.39 35.88
N PRO A 624 -20.96 20.26 35.12
CA PRO A 624 -20.86 20.30 33.66
C PRO A 624 -22.14 20.85 33.04
N THR A 625 -22.06 21.26 31.80
CA THR A 625 -23.24 21.49 30.96
C THR A 625 -23.74 20.16 30.38
N LEU A 626 -24.95 20.12 29.84
CA LEU A 626 -25.51 18.93 29.16
C LEU A 626 -24.63 18.43 28.03
N ASN A 627 -23.87 19.31 27.38
CA ASN A 627 -22.98 18.98 26.28
C ASN A 627 -21.72 18.24 26.76
N THR A 628 -21.26 18.47 27.97
CA THR A 628 -20.03 17.91 28.53
C THR A 628 -20.24 16.71 29.44
N GLU A 629 -21.47 16.31 29.74
CA GLU A 629 -21.76 15.07 30.46
C GLU A 629 -21.22 13.85 29.66
N PHE A 630 -20.73 12.86 30.39
CA PHE A 630 -20.37 11.59 29.81
C PHE A 630 -21.60 10.77 29.47
N LYS A 631 -21.60 10.18 28.25
CA LYS A 631 -22.67 9.37 27.71
C LYS A 631 -22.11 7.99 27.39
N ILE A 632 -22.70 6.93 27.90
CA ILE A 632 -22.30 5.54 27.61
C ILE A 632 -23.52 4.68 27.25
N GLY A 633 -23.26 3.58 26.56
CA GLY A 633 -24.21 2.64 26.00
C GLY A 633 -23.96 2.45 24.50
N GLY A 634 -24.39 1.33 23.96
CA GLY A 634 -24.16 0.92 22.59
C GLY A 634 -22.89 0.09 22.42
N TYR A 635 -22.57 -0.25 21.18
CA TYR A 635 -21.45 -1.15 20.84
C TYR A 635 -20.10 -0.68 21.40
N GLY A 636 -19.39 -1.58 22.10
CA GLY A 636 -18.07 -1.33 22.70
C GLY A 636 -18.11 -0.49 23.98
N MET A 637 -19.27 0.09 24.31
CA MET A 637 -19.49 0.94 25.49
C MET A 637 -20.71 0.45 26.30
N LEU A 638 -20.79 -0.86 26.59
CA LEU A 638 -21.91 -1.63 27.14
C LEU A 638 -22.93 -1.99 26.05
N SER A 639 -22.55 -2.92 25.19
CA SER A 639 -23.27 -3.31 23.95
C SER A 639 -24.74 -3.77 24.17
N GLY A 640 -25.10 -4.21 25.36
CA GLY A 640 -26.48 -4.58 25.70
C GLY A 640 -27.41 -3.43 26.02
N LEU A 641 -26.87 -2.21 26.22
CA LEU A 641 -27.60 -0.98 26.45
C LEU A 641 -27.81 -0.25 25.11
N SER A 642 -28.84 0.60 25.05
CA SER A 642 -29.03 1.52 23.93
C SER A 642 -27.97 2.61 23.92
N THR A 643 -27.73 3.19 22.74
CA THR A 643 -26.77 4.31 22.58
C THR A 643 -27.14 5.46 23.51
N HIS A 644 -26.14 5.93 24.29
CA HIS A 644 -26.26 7.02 25.26
C HIS A 644 -27.32 6.79 26.35
N GLU A 645 -27.63 5.54 26.69
CA GLU A 645 -28.67 5.21 27.68
C GLU A 645 -28.33 5.68 29.08
N ARG A 646 -27.05 5.74 29.43
CA ARG A 646 -26.57 6.23 30.70
C ARG A 646 -25.72 7.47 30.56
N ARG A 647 -25.90 8.41 31.48
CA ARG A 647 -25.17 9.67 31.55
C ARG A 647 -24.67 9.92 32.97
N GLY A 648 -23.64 10.74 33.10
CA GLY A 648 -23.12 11.15 34.39
C GLY A 648 -21.89 12.05 34.29
N ARG A 649 -21.46 12.54 35.44
CA ARG A 649 -20.24 13.35 35.62
C ARG A 649 -18.98 12.50 35.65
N TYR A 650 -19.11 11.21 35.94
CA TYR A 650 -18.04 10.23 35.95
C TYR A 650 -18.42 9.06 35.05
N MET A 651 -17.45 8.49 34.40
CA MET A 651 -17.63 7.25 33.60
C MET A 651 -16.44 6.32 33.77
N GLY A 652 -16.69 5.02 33.63
CA GLY A 652 -15.66 4.00 33.53
C GLY A 652 -16.19 2.80 32.78
N VAL A 653 -15.50 2.40 31.71
CA VAL A 653 -15.81 1.18 30.93
C VAL A 653 -14.52 0.47 30.60
N LEU A 654 -14.44 -0.80 31.00
CA LEU A 654 -13.42 -1.76 30.58
C LEU A 654 -14.05 -2.71 29.57
N SER A 655 -13.44 -2.87 28.40
CA SER A 655 -13.94 -3.80 27.39
C SER A 655 -12.83 -4.71 26.84
N ALA A 656 -13.19 -5.97 26.59
CA ALA A 656 -12.41 -6.94 25.84
C ALA A 656 -13.17 -7.32 24.58
N VAL A 657 -12.53 -7.21 23.44
CA VAL A 657 -13.09 -7.56 22.13
C VAL A 657 -12.21 -8.63 21.53
N TYR A 658 -12.79 -9.80 21.29
CA TYR A 658 -12.12 -10.88 20.56
C TYR A 658 -12.80 -11.07 19.21
N TYR A 659 -12.02 -11.17 18.13
CA TYR A 659 -12.55 -11.49 16.82
C TYR A 659 -11.57 -12.29 15.99
N GLN A 660 -12.11 -13.03 15.02
CA GLN A 660 -11.38 -13.79 14.02
C GLN A 660 -11.70 -13.25 12.64
N ARG A 661 -10.66 -13.07 11.80
CA ARG A 661 -10.79 -12.74 10.37
C ARG A 661 -10.94 -14.04 9.57
N PHE A 662 -11.72 -13.98 8.50
CA PHE A 662 -11.89 -15.07 7.53
C PHE A 662 -12.23 -14.48 6.17
N GLU A 663 -11.88 -15.15 5.10
CA GLU A 663 -12.14 -14.74 3.73
C GLU A 663 -13.41 -15.39 3.18
N PRO A 664 -14.60 -14.80 3.33
CA PRO A 664 -15.85 -15.36 2.84
C PRO A 664 -15.98 -15.26 1.32
N LEU A 665 -15.35 -14.26 0.70
CA LEU A 665 -15.32 -13.99 -0.74
C LEU A 665 -13.95 -13.39 -1.10
N PRO A 666 -13.48 -13.56 -2.35
CA PRO A 666 -12.17 -13.05 -2.78
C PRO A 666 -11.94 -11.53 -2.67
N ILE A 667 -12.95 -10.76 -2.27
CA ILE A 667 -12.92 -9.28 -2.24
C ILE A 667 -13.40 -8.73 -0.89
N LEU A 668 -13.78 -9.57 0.07
CA LEU A 668 -14.35 -9.15 1.34
C LEU A 668 -13.70 -9.90 2.49
N ASP A 669 -13.01 -9.15 3.35
CA ASP A 669 -12.52 -9.65 4.63
C ASP A 669 -13.66 -9.70 5.62
N GLY A 670 -14.08 -10.90 5.95
CA GLY A 670 -15.09 -11.16 6.96
C GLY A 670 -14.51 -11.21 8.36
N LEU A 671 -15.32 -10.88 9.34
CA LEU A 671 -14.95 -11.02 10.74
C LEU A 671 -16.15 -11.53 11.55
N ILE A 672 -15.83 -12.30 12.59
CA ILE A 672 -16.77 -12.76 13.60
C ILE A 672 -16.15 -12.54 14.98
N GLY A 673 -16.90 -12.01 15.92
CA GLY A 673 -16.33 -11.68 17.21
C GLY A 673 -17.35 -11.60 18.34
N VAL A 674 -16.79 -11.43 19.54
CA VAL A 674 -17.52 -11.25 20.78
C VAL A 674 -16.93 -10.10 21.59
N THR A 675 -17.76 -9.47 22.40
CA THR A 675 -17.34 -8.43 23.36
C THR A 675 -17.72 -8.83 24.78
N LEU A 676 -16.89 -8.39 25.73
CA LEU A 676 -17.19 -8.44 27.15
C LEU A 676 -16.85 -7.07 27.75
N GLU A 677 -17.80 -6.48 28.44
CA GLU A 677 -17.72 -5.10 28.88
C GLU A 677 -18.20 -4.99 30.32
N TYR A 678 -17.55 -4.10 31.08
CA TYR A 678 -17.91 -3.81 32.47
C TYR A 678 -17.74 -2.32 32.74
N GLY A 679 -18.76 -1.68 33.32
CA GLY A 679 -18.65 -0.26 33.66
C GLY A 679 -19.97 0.44 33.94
N GLY A 680 -19.91 1.77 34.02
CA GLY A 680 -21.05 2.62 34.32
C GLY A 680 -20.79 4.09 34.08
N ALA A 681 -21.85 4.90 34.23
CA ALA A 681 -21.77 6.34 34.37
C ALA A 681 -22.49 6.76 35.65
N TRP A 682 -21.91 7.72 36.41
CA TRP A 682 -22.31 8.11 37.74
C TRP A 682 -22.37 9.62 37.87
N GLU A 683 -23.34 10.10 38.64
CA GLU A 683 -23.45 11.54 38.93
C GLU A 683 -22.43 12.01 39.98
N GLU A 684 -22.20 11.22 41.02
CA GLU A 684 -21.25 11.56 42.05
C GLU A 684 -20.12 10.54 42.15
N ARG A 685 -18.97 10.96 42.66
CA ARG A 685 -17.81 10.09 42.80
C ARG A 685 -18.06 8.94 43.79
N ASP A 686 -18.86 9.22 44.82
CA ASP A 686 -19.20 8.23 45.83
C ASP A 686 -20.19 7.16 45.33
N ASP A 687 -20.84 7.40 44.19
CA ASP A 687 -21.71 6.43 43.51
C ASP A 687 -20.95 5.36 42.73
N ILE A 688 -19.63 5.57 42.56
CA ILE A 688 -18.79 4.60 41.82
C ILE A 688 -18.65 3.34 42.67
N SER A 689 -19.46 2.33 42.32
CA SER A 689 -19.51 1.05 43.04
C SER A 689 -19.87 -0.11 42.10
N ASP A 690 -19.58 -1.34 42.50
CA ASP A 690 -19.93 -2.53 41.76
C ASP A 690 -21.46 -2.68 41.59
N ASP A 691 -22.23 -2.29 42.61
CA ASP A 691 -23.70 -2.39 42.60
C ASP A 691 -24.36 -1.45 41.58
N GLN A 692 -23.67 -0.39 41.16
CA GLN A 692 -24.14 0.57 40.13
C GLN A 692 -23.44 0.38 38.77
N SER A 693 -22.51 -0.57 38.69
CA SER A 693 -21.85 -0.95 37.44
C SER A 693 -22.68 -2.03 36.71
N THR A 694 -22.46 -2.19 35.43
CA THR A 694 -23.19 -3.13 34.56
C THR A 694 -22.18 -4.00 33.82
N VAL A 695 -22.44 -5.32 33.84
CA VAL A 695 -21.77 -6.26 32.95
C VAL A 695 -22.57 -6.34 31.65
N SER A 696 -21.89 -6.25 30.53
CA SER A 696 -22.47 -6.39 29.20
C SER A 696 -21.60 -7.29 28.33
N GLY A 697 -22.21 -7.96 27.38
CA GLY A 697 -21.49 -8.75 26.39
C GLY A 697 -22.22 -8.77 25.07
N GLY A 698 -21.51 -8.99 23.99
CA GLY A 698 -22.08 -8.98 22.65
C GLY A 698 -21.43 -10.00 21.74
N ALA A 699 -22.09 -10.26 20.63
CA ALA A 699 -21.53 -11.01 19.50
C ALA A 699 -21.82 -10.25 18.20
N PHE A 700 -20.91 -10.31 17.26
CA PHE A 700 -21.05 -9.61 15.98
C PHE A 700 -20.43 -10.40 14.83
N VAL A 701 -20.94 -10.12 13.64
CA VAL A 701 -20.31 -10.46 12.36
C VAL A 701 -20.10 -9.18 11.59
N GLY A 702 -19.05 -9.12 10.80
CA GLY A 702 -18.75 -7.94 10.01
C GLY A 702 -17.98 -8.27 8.74
N ALA A 703 -17.79 -7.25 7.92
CA ALA A 703 -16.94 -7.31 6.74
C ALA A 703 -16.38 -5.91 6.44
N ASP A 704 -15.12 -5.86 6.00
CA ASP A 704 -14.55 -4.64 5.46
C ASP A 704 -15.00 -4.46 4.02
N THR A 705 -15.58 -3.29 3.72
CA THR A 705 -16.15 -2.98 2.40
C THR A 705 -15.58 -1.67 1.85
N PRO A 706 -15.64 -1.44 0.53
CA PRO A 706 -15.20 -0.18 -0.07
C PRO A 706 -15.92 1.10 0.40
N ILE A 707 -17.05 0.97 1.09
CA ILE A 707 -17.82 2.10 1.65
C ILE A 707 -17.67 2.21 3.17
N GLY A 708 -16.74 1.44 3.76
CA GLY A 708 -16.50 1.33 5.19
C GLY A 708 -16.93 -0.03 5.74
N THR A 709 -16.68 -0.24 7.01
CA THR A 709 -16.95 -1.52 7.67
C THR A 709 -18.44 -1.74 7.87
N LEU A 710 -18.94 -2.91 7.47
CA LEU A 710 -20.28 -3.39 7.79
C LEU A 710 -20.23 -4.26 9.03
N GLN A 711 -21.13 -4.05 9.98
CA GLN A 711 -21.22 -4.83 11.20
C GLN A 711 -22.67 -5.10 11.58
N LEU A 712 -22.98 -6.35 11.91
CA LEU A 712 -24.25 -6.79 12.48
C LEU A 712 -23.98 -7.40 13.86
N GLY A 713 -24.66 -6.97 14.89
CA GLY A 713 -24.38 -7.45 16.22
C GLY A 713 -25.59 -7.51 17.13
N PHE A 714 -25.35 -8.20 18.26
CA PHE A 714 -26.31 -8.40 19.32
C PHE A 714 -25.59 -8.25 20.66
N GLY A 715 -26.16 -7.49 21.57
CA GLY A 715 -25.67 -7.27 22.93
C GLY A 715 -26.69 -7.65 23.98
N VAL A 716 -26.19 -8.09 25.14
CA VAL A 716 -26.98 -8.39 26.36
C VAL A 716 -26.29 -7.73 27.54
N ALA A 717 -27.04 -7.04 28.38
CA ALA A 717 -26.55 -6.48 29.63
C ALA A 717 -27.22 -7.14 30.84
N GLU A 718 -26.59 -6.96 32.00
CA GLU A 718 -27.15 -7.37 33.28
C GLU A 718 -28.56 -6.74 33.46
N GLY A 719 -29.49 -7.52 34.05
CA GLY A 719 -30.90 -7.12 34.11
C GLY A 719 -31.73 -7.53 32.88
N GLY A 720 -31.10 -8.24 31.92
CA GLY A 720 -31.79 -8.85 30.76
C GLY A 720 -32.07 -7.88 29.61
N GLN A 721 -31.46 -6.70 29.62
CA GLN A 721 -31.50 -5.78 28.51
C GLN A 721 -30.82 -6.39 27.29
N ARG A 722 -31.34 -6.11 26.10
CA ARG A 722 -30.84 -6.65 24.84
C ARG A 722 -30.84 -5.53 23.81
N ASN A 723 -29.79 -5.47 23.02
CA ASN A 723 -29.68 -4.53 21.90
C ASN A 723 -29.26 -5.28 20.64
N TYR A 724 -29.84 -4.90 19.49
CA TYR A 724 -29.47 -5.40 18.17
C TYR A 724 -29.01 -4.21 17.36
N TYR A 725 -27.89 -4.33 16.71
CA TYR A 725 -27.36 -3.20 15.95
C TYR A 725 -26.85 -3.61 14.57
N THR A 726 -27.00 -2.67 13.64
CA THR A 726 -26.37 -2.69 12.32
C THR A 726 -25.57 -1.41 12.17
N ARG A 727 -24.32 -1.54 11.78
CA ARG A 727 -23.46 -0.39 11.54
C ARG A 727 -22.82 -0.51 10.17
N ILE A 728 -22.74 0.60 9.43
CA ILE A 728 -22.01 0.74 8.18
C ILE A 728 -21.17 2.00 8.28
N GLY A 729 -19.88 1.88 7.96
CA GLY A 729 -18.94 2.99 8.09
C GLY A 729 -18.69 3.37 9.56
N ARG A 730 -18.36 4.63 9.80
CA ARG A 730 -18.01 5.16 11.13
C ARG A 730 -19.12 6.03 11.65
N VAL A 731 -19.42 5.88 12.93
CA VAL A 731 -20.32 6.79 13.67
C VAL A 731 -19.51 8.02 14.06
N PHE A 732 -19.99 9.21 13.68
CA PHE A 732 -19.31 10.50 13.83
C PHE A 732 -19.81 11.28 15.04
#